data_27e75cefc18c37e2a411bb8c874f4bfa
#
_entry.id   27e75cefc18c37e2a411bb8c874f4bfa
#
_cell.length_a   1.000
_cell.length_b   1.000
_cell.length_c   1.000
_cell.angle_alpha   90.00
_cell.angle_beta   90.00
_cell.angle_gamma   90.00
#
_symmetry.space_group_name_H-M   'P 1'
#
loop_
_entity.id
_entity.type
_entity.pdbx_description
1 polymer ?
#
loop_
_entity_poly.entity_id
_entity_poly.type
_entity_poly.pdbx_seq_one_letter_code
_entity_poly.pdbx_strand_id
1 'polypeptide(L)'
;MHPLPGLIFFASGFAALVYQIVWQRLLVIFAGSDVHSATIIVAAFMAGLGCGNLAGAQLADRLPARLNLAAFAAAELAIAAFGFFSADLYYRLLYQRFAHLALGVEARAAMLFVSLLWPTFFMGVSLPLLAKALTTRIQQAARITGSLYACNTAGAAAGAFVATWSLLPAFGLERTLQISAGINVLAAIGAVPLLARAGRQVAVNHDAVARDAETTAGDATGTREPLRVRFAAWAAIYAMSGFLALSLEIVWFRLLGVMLKSTASTFGTLLSIYLTGIGAGAAIGTQLLRRTREPAHWFFVFQAAIAVYAGVAVALLVAGVGRWSGLAWLSSYFATYEPMDARAAMHQLAGWLSGGGTLPSQFLLLYLMLPAALILPPTLLMGASFPLLMKAVQTDLARLGRRIGGLLTANIAGSALGSIVTGWVSLGWFGSAGTLRLLVAVGALFPLAGLALAARTRHRRRAALYAAIVAASVVTLLSMPSGAALWATFHGATPPFVNVGEDGSGTSVLRTVPGREPGVVVFANGVGQSWIPYGGIHTVLGALPAFIHPHPRSAAVIGLGSGDTLFGLAGRQELERITCVEIIRPQLATLGDLLERWRYPGLVEILNDPRIAHVYGDGRMHVRLAPQPYDIIEADALRPTSAYSGLLYSDAYFSLIRDRLAPGGLAVSWSPTARVHNTFVSVFPHVVSYGDIVIGSNQPIAFDADSVRRRLQDPRARSHYARAFVDIGPLVDGYLARTPRVFGPHDDRSAFADINTDLFPKDEFSVPLKTH
;
A
#
# COMPACT_ATOMS: atom_id res chain seq x y z
N MET A 1 -11.69 22.74 -25.54
CA MET A 1 -10.20 22.56 -25.55
C MET A 1 -9.85 21.63 -26.69
N HIS A 2 -8.76 21.88 -27.39
CA HIS A 2 -8.17 20.88 -28.28
C HIS A 2 -7.81 19.63 -27.46
N PRO A 3 -8.04 18.41 -27.91
CA PRO A 3 -7.85 17.20 -27.10
C PRO A 3 -6.39 16.93 -26.70
N LEU A 4 -5.44 17.43 -27.50
CA LEU A 4 -4.01 17.16 -27.33
C LEU A 4 -3.43 17.49 -25.94
N PRO A 5 -3.66 18.66 -25.33
CA PRO A 5 -3.14 18.93 -23.98
C PRO A 5 -3.68 17.97 -22.91
N GLY A 6 -4.96 17.58 -23.06
CA GLY A 6 -5.57 16.58 -22.17
C GLY A 6 -4.89 15.21 -22.30
N LEU A 7 -4.61 14.77 -23.55
CA LEU A 7 -3.96 13.49 -23.80
C LEU A 7 -2.51 13.45 -23.30
N ILE A 8 -1.76 14.54 -23.53
CA ILE A 8 -0.37 14.67 -23.02
C ILE A 8 -0.37 14.55 -21.50
N PHE A 9 -1.29 15.26 -20.84
CA PHE A 9 -1.31 15.30 -19.39
C PHE A 9 -1.91 14.02 -18.78
N PHE A 10 -2.76 13.30 -19.53
CA PHE A 10 -3.17 11.93 -19.21
C PHE A 10 -1.96 10.99 -19.23
N ALA A 11 -1.13 11.05 -20.26
CA ALA A 11 0.08 10.22 -20.38
C ALA A 11 1.09 10.51 -19.25
N SER A 12 1.28 11.79 -18.91
CA SER A 12 2.10 12.20 -17.75
C SER A 12 1.58 11.62 -16.43
N GLY A 13 0.28 11.72 -16.17
CA GLY A 13 -0.35 11.13 -14.99
C GLY A 13 -0.25 9.61 -14.94
N PHE A 14 -0.44 8.94 -16.09
CA PHE A 14 -0.28 7.49 -16.23
C PHE A 14 1.13 7.06 -15.79
N ALA A 15 2.18 7.66 -16.35
CA ALA A 15 3.55 7.32 -16.02
C ALA A 15 3.89 7.63 -14.56
N ALA A 16 3.41 8.76 -14.02
CA ALA A 16 3.66 9.16 -12.63
C ALA A 16 3.19 8.11 -11.62
N LEU A 17 2.00 7.51 -11.81
CA LEU A 17 1.47 6.50 -10.91
C LEU A 17 2.11 5.12 -11.12
N VAL A 18 2.49 4.78 -12.33
CA VAL A 18 3.31 3.57 -12.54
C VAL A 18 4.61 3.69 -11.78
N TYR A 19 5.31 4.83 -11.85
CA TYR A 19 6.52 5.06 -11.05
C TYR A 19 6.25 4.97 -9.55
N GLN A 20 5.19 5.59 -9.05
CA GLN A 20 4.89 5.57 -7.62
C GLN A 20 4.74 4.14 -7.10
N ILE A 21 4.00 3.28 -7.81
CA ILE A 21 3.80 1.87 -7.44
C ILE A 21 5.13 1.11 -7.47
N VAL A 22 5.93 1.30 -8.51
CA VAL A 22 7.19 0.55 -8.65
C VAL A 22 8.24 1.06 -7.66
N TRP A 23 8.39 2.38 -7.51
CA TRP A 23 9.35 2.94 -6.53
C TRP A 23 8.99 2.55 -5.09
N GLN A 24 7.71 2.52 -4.73
CA GLN A 24 7.33 2.04 -3.42
C GLN A 24 7.85 0.62 -3.16
N ARG A 25 7.76 -0.28 -4.14
CA ARG A 25 8.28 -1.64 -4.03
C ARG A 25 9.80 -1.70 -3.97
N LEU A 26 10.49 -0.95 -4.81
CA LEU A 26 11.96 -0.88 -4.82
C LEU A 26 12.52 -0.30 -3.52
N LEU A 27 11.90 0.74 -3.00
CA LEU A 27 12.35 1.41 -1.79
C LEU A 27 12.15 0.58 -0.54
N VAL A 28 11.10 -0.25 -0.50
CA VAL A 28 10.88 -1.24 0.55
C VAL A 28 12.00 -2.27 0.61
N ILE A 29 12.59 -2.68 -0.52
CA ILE A 29 13.76 -3.59 -0.55
C ILE A 29 14.95 -2.99 0.22
N PHE A 30 15.14 -1.67 0.12
CA PHE A 30 16.24 -0.97 0.77
C PHE A 30 15.93 -0.52 2.20
N ALA A 31 14.73 -0.04 2.46
CA ALA A 31 14.33 0.53 3.74
C ALA A 31 13.79 -0.50 4.74
N GLY A 32 13.29 -1.63 4.25
CA GLY A 32 12.47 -2.58 4.98
C GLY A 32 10.98 -2.37 4.70
N SER A 33 10.19 -3.42 4.90
CA SER A 33 8.74 -3.44 4.64
C SER A 33 7.89 -2.94 5.82
N ASP A 34 8.48 -2.20 6.74
CA ASP A 34 7.78 -1.63 7.88
C ASP A 34 6.96 -0.38 7.53
N VAL A 35 6.01 -0.03 8.38
CA VAL A 35 5.12 1.13 8.19
C VAL A 35 5.87 2.46 8.22
N HIS A 36 6.97 2.53 8.99
CA HIS A 36 7.78 3.74 9.05
C HIS A 36 8.40 4.06 7.70
N SER A 37 8.96 3.04 7.05
CA SER A 37 9.52 3.15 5.69
C SER A 37 8.48 3.58 4.66
N ALA A 38 7.30 2.95 4.66
CA ALA A 38 6.20 3.32 3.76
C ALA A 38 5.75 4.77 3.96
N THR A 39 5.61 5.22 5.20
CA THR A 39 5.22 6.60 5.52
C THR A 39 6.26 7.63 5.06
N ILE A 40 7.56 7.33 5.22
CA ILE A 40 8.65 8.20 4.75
C ILE A 40 8.61 8.34 3.22
N ILE A 41 8.36 7.26 2.49
CA ILE A 41 8.25 7.27 1.03
C ILE A 41 7.10 8.18 0.58
N VAL A 42 5.91 8.03 1.18
CA VAL A 42 4.75 8.87 0.88
C VAL A 42 5.02 10.33 1.23
N ALA A 43 5.61 10.61 2.39
CA ALA A 43 5.96 11.96 2.81
C ALA A 43 6.96 12.62 1.85
N ALA A 44 7.99 11.89 1.40
CA ALA A 44 8.96 12.37 0.42
C ALA A 44 8.32 12.70 -0.93
N PHE A 45 7.44 11.79 -1.40
CA PHE A 45 6.68 12.00 -2.63
C PHE A 45 5.83 13.26 -2.55
N MET A 46 5.10 13.43 -1.45
CA MET A 46 4.25 14.61 -1.21
C MET A 46 5.08 15.89 -1.07
N ALA A 47 6.21 15.86 -0.35
CA ALA A 47 7.09 17.01 -0.20
C ALA A 47 7.64 17.50 -1.56
N GLY A 48 8.11 16.57 -2.40
CA GLY A 48 8.59 16.90 -3.74
C GLY A 48 7.49 17.52 -4.61
N LEU A 49 6.30 16.92 -4.64
CA LEU A 49 5.14 17.47 -5.36
C LEU A 49 4.79 18.88 -4.84
N GLY A 50 4.79 19.10 -3.52
CA GLY A 50 4.49 20.39 -2.91
C GLY A 50 5.50 21.45 -3.29
N CYS A 51 6.80 21.16 -3.14
CA CYS A 51 7.89 22.06 -3.55
C CYS A 51 7.83 22.35 -5.06
N GLY A 52 7.57 21.33 -5.88
CA GLY A 52 7.41 21.46 -7.33
C GLY A 52 6.23 22.36 -7.71
N ASN A 53 5.10 22.22 -7.06
CA ASN A 53 3.94 23.08 -7.29
C ASN A 53 4.23 24.55 -6.97
N LEU A 54 4.94 24.83 -5.87
CA LEU A 54 5.33 26.22 -5.52
C LEU A 54 6.30 26.80 -6.54
N ALA A 55 7.36 26.07 -6.88
CA ALA A 55 8.35 26.50 -7.84
C ALA A 55 7.74 26.66 -9.24
N GLY A 56 6.97 25.68 -9.69
CA GLY A 56 6.27 25.71 -10.97
C GLY A 56 5.25 26.85 -11.06
N ALA A 57 4.57 27.17 -9.97
CA ALA A 57 3.66 28.30 -9.90
C ALA A 57 4.36 29.66 -10.07
N GLN A 58 5.51 29.85 -9.40
CA GLN A 58 6.29 31.06 -9.53
C GLN A 58 6.91 31.21 -10.93
N LEU A 59 7.40 30.09 -11.47
CA LEU A 59 7.97 30.04 -12.80
C LEU A 59 6.89 30.31 -13.87
N ALA A 60 5.72 29.71 -13.72
CA ALA A 60 4.60 29.87 -14.64
C ALA A 60 4.15 31.32 -14.80
N ASP A 61 4.13 32.09 -13.69
CA ASP A 61 3.70 33.50 -13.73
C ASP A 61 4.78 34.44 -14.34
N ARG A 62 6.05 34.00 -14.38
CA ARG A 62 7.18 34.79 -14.94
C ARG A 62 7.46 34.51 -16.41
N LEU A 63 7.12 33.34 -16.89
CA LEU A 63 7.44 32.88 -18.24
C LEU A 63 6.26 33.13 -19.20
N PRO A 64 6.54 33.45 -20.46
CA PRO A 64 5.55 33.47 -21.53
C PRO A 64 5.08 32.05 -21.84
N ALA A 65 3.91 31.92 -22.47
CA ALA A 65 3.24 30.64 -22.72
C ALA A 65 4.15 29.60 -23.43
N ARG A 66 4.97 30.05 -24.40
CA ARG A 66 5.91 29.17 -25.10
C ARG A 66 6.98 28.59 -24.17
N LEU A 67 7.58 29.41 -23.30
CA LEU A 67 8.59 28.94 -22.35
C LEU A 67 7.96 28.05 -21.24
N ASN A 68 6.73 28.31 -20.85
CA ASN A 68 6.00 27.42 -19.94
C ASN A 68 5.80 26.01 -20.54
N LEU A 69 5.48 25.92 -21.83
CA LEU A 69 5.38 24.63 -22.54
C LEU A 69 6.74 23.95 -22.70
N ALA A 70 7.81 24.71 -22.97
CA ALA A 70 9.17 24.17 -23.04
C ALA A 70 9.64 23.65 -21.67
N ALA A 71 9.36 24.38 -20.59
CA ALA A 71 9.67 23.96 -19.23
C ALA A 71 8.88 22.71 -18.82
N PHE A 72 7.61 22.59 -19.25
CA PHE A 72 6.83 21.37 -19.09
C PHE A 72 7.49 20.18 -19.80
N ALA A 73 7.85 20.33 -21.07
CA ALA A 73 8.52 19.26 -21.82
C ALA A 73 9.87 18.86 -21.18
N ALA A 74 10.64 19.84 -20.70
CA ALA A 74 11.88 19.57 -19.98
C ALA A 74 11.65 18.82 -18.66
N ALA A 75 10.59 19.15 -17.92
CA ALA A 75 10.20 18.43 -16.71
C ALA A 75 9.85 16.96 -17.00
N GLU A 76 9.06 16.69 -18.05
CA GLU A 76 8.72 15.34 -18.48
C GLU A 76 9.97 14.53 -18.87
N LEU A 77 10.94 15.13 -19.55
CA LEU A 77 12.23 14.48 -19.88
C LEU A 77 13.09 14.22 -18.65
N ALA A 78 13.10 15.14 -17.67
CA ALA A 78 13.81 14.94 -16.41
C ALA A 78 13.23 13.78 -15.60
N ILE A 79 11.88 13.65 -15.56
CA ILE A 79 11.19 12.51 -14.95
C ILE A 79 11.53 11.22 -15.69
N ALA A 80 11.49 11.24 -17.03
CA ALA A 80 11.82 10.07 -17.85
C ALA A 80 13.26 9.58 -17.61
N ALA A 81 14.22 10.48 -17.58
CA ALA A 81 15.62 10.15 -17.32
C ALA A 81 15.80 9.50 -15.95
N PHE A 82 15.23 10.11 -14.90
CA PHE A 82 15.28 9.51 -13.57
C PHE A 82 14.59 8.16 -13.53
N GLY A 83 13.38 8.06 -14.08
CA GLY A 83 12.60 6.83 -14.12
C GLY A 83 13.35 5.67 -14.77
N PHE A 84 14.03 5.95 -15.88
CA PHE A 84 14.82 4.96 -16.63
C PHE A 84 15.97 4.39 -15.80
N PHE A 85 16.72 5.25 -15.08
CA PHE A 85 17.87 4.84 -14.28
C PHE A 85 17.53 4.50 -12.82
N SER A 86 16.28 4.63 -12.39
CA SER A 86 15.90 4.50 -10.97
C SER A 86 16.08 3.08 -10.44
N ALA A 87 15.93 2.03 -11.26
CA ALA A 87 16.23 0.66 -10.85
C ALA A 87 17.73 0.47 -10.57
N ASP A 88 18.60 1.03 -11.41
CA ASP A 88 20.05 1.01 -11.18
C ASP A 88 20.43 1.75 -9.91
N LEU A 89 19.81 2.93 -9.69
CA LEU A 89 20.06 3.74 -8.50
C LEU A 89 19.62 3.00 -7.22
N TYR A 90 18.36 2.59 -7.14
CA TYR A 90 17.80 2.05 -5.90
C TYR A 90 18.23 0.62 -5.61
N TYR A 91 18.29 -0.23 -6.63
CA TYR A 91 18.62 -1.64 -6.43
C TYR A 91 20.11 -1.91 -6.56
N ARG A 92 20.73 -1.61 -7.70
CA ARG A 92 22.15 -1.96 -7.93
C ARG A 92 23.11 -1.09 -7.12
N LEU A 93 22.88 0.22 -7.06
CA LEU A 93 23.77 1.13 -6.33
C LEU A 93 23.46 1.14 -4.82
N LEU A 94 22.25 1.54 -4.42
CA LEU A 94 21.93 1.73 -3.00
C LEU A 94 21.80 0.41 -2.26
N TYR A 95 21.03 -0.54 -2.79
CA TYR A 95 20.78 -1.79 -2.09
C TYR A 95 21.96 -2.78 -2.17
N GLN A 96 22.51 -3.04 -3.37
CA GLN A 96 23.58 -4.02 -3.51
C GLN A 96 24.96 -3.48 -3.15
N ARG A 97 25.35 -2.30 -3.70
CA ARG A 97 26.71 -1.79 -3.55
C ARG A 97 26.97 -1.09 -2.22
N PHE A 98 25.99 -0.35 -1.69
CA PHE A 98 26.11 0.33 -0.39
C PHE A 98 25.51 -0.45 0.77
N ALA A 99 25.14 -1.71 0.56
CA ALA A 99 24.61 -2.59 1.59
C ALA A 99 25.57 -2.80 2.79
N HIS A 100 26.87 -2.78 2.54
CA HIS A 100 27.91 -2.96 3.56
C HIS A 100 28.08 -1.73 4.46
N LEU A 101 27.59 -0.56 4.05
CA LEU A 101 27.56 0.60 4.91
C LEU A 101 26.42 0.39 5.91
N ALA A 102 26.79 0.12 7.15
CA ALA A 102 25.84 0.00 8.26
C ALA A 102 25.21 1.37 8.59
N LEU A 103 24.50 1.95 7.62
CA LEU A 103 23.80 3.22 7.78
C LEU A 103 22.68 3.05 8.80
N GLY A 104 22.61 3.96 9.76
CA GLY A 104 21.47 4.04 10.66
C GLY A 104 20.15 4.24 9.92
N VAL A 105 19.04 3.90 10.56
CA VAL A 105 17.68 4.04 9.98
C VAL A 105 17.44 5.46 9.47
N GLU A 106 17.88 6.48 10.21
CA GLU A 106 17.73 7.90 9.89
C GLU A 106 18.47 8.29 8.60
N ALA A 107 19.71 7.81 8.43
CA ALA A 107 20.51 8.10 7.25
C ALA A 107 19.92 7.45 6.00
N ARG A 108 19.41 6.22 6.12
CA ARG A 108 18.69 5.55 5.01
C ARG A 108 17.41 6.30 4.66
N ALA A 109 16.63 6.70 5.65
CA ALA A 109 15.41 7.47 5.46
C ALA A 109 15.69 8.81 4.76
N ALA A 110 16.71 9.55 5.20
CA ALA A 110 17.12 10.81 4.59
C ALA A 110 17.58 10.62 3.14
N MET A 111 18.32 9.56 2.84
CA MET A 111 18.78 9.26 1.49
C MET A 111 17.63 8.94 0.55
N LEU A 112 16.66 8.15 0.99
CA LEU A 112 15.44 7.86 0.23
C LEU A 112 14.60 9.11 0.03
N PHE A 113 14.42 9.90 1.08
CA PHE A 113 13.68 11.14 1.02
C PHE A 113 14.25 12.10 -0.04
N VAL A 114 15.57 12.35 0.02
CA VAL A 114 16.25 13.25 -0.93
C VAL A 114 16.20 12.72 -2.36
N SER A 115 16.36 11.40 -2.56
CA SER A 115 16.34 10.80 -3.89
C SER A 115 14.98 10.93 -4.58
N LEU A 116 13.88 10.82 -3.83
CA LEU A 116 12.52 10.97 -4.35
C LEU A 116 12.13 12.43 -4.61
N LEU A 117 12.76 13.40 -3.93
CA LEU A 117 12.46 14.81 -4.15
C LEU A 117 12.66 15.24 -5.61
N TRP A 118 13.70 14.73 -6.27
CA TRP A 118 14.01 15.09 -7.65
C TRP A 118 12.88 14.81 -8.63
N PRO A 119 12.44 13.56 -8.86
CA PRO A 119 11.40 13.25 -9.83
C PRO A 119 10.06 13.86 -9.43
N THR A 120 9.71 13.81 -8.14
CA THR A 120 8.42 14.32 -7.66
C THR A 120 8.33 15.84 -7.70
N PHE A 121 9.45 16.55 -7.58
CA PHE A 121 9.52 17.99 -7.82
C PHE A 121 9.10 18.32 -9.26
N PHE A 122 9.64 17.65 -10.26
CA PHE A 122 9.28 17.90 -11.67
C PHE A 122 7.83 17.49 -11.97
N MET A 123 7.31 16.43 -11.35
CA MET A 123 5.88 16.07 -11.42
C MET A 123 5.01 17.22 -10.88
N GLY A 124 5.39 17.84 -9.76
CA GLY A 124 4.67 18.98 -9.18
C GLY A 124 4.70 20.24 -10.05
N VAL A 125 5.80 20.50 -10.74
CA VAL A 125 5.95 21.67 -11.63
C VAL A 125 4.99 21.63 -12.82
N SER A 126 4.63 20.44 -13.32
CA SER A 126 3.94 20.22 -14.60
C SER A 126 2.57 20.91 -14.69
N LEU A 127 1.69 20.78 -13.66
CA LEU A 127 0.33 21.33 -13.72
C LEU A 127 0.29 22.87 -13.75
N PRO A 128 1.02 23.62 -12.89
CA PRO A 128 1.02 25.08 -12.94
C PRO A 128 1.51 25.63 -14.29
N LEU A 129 2.57 25.03 -14.86
CA LEU A 129 3.14 25.45 -16.15
C LEU A 129 2.13 25.25 -17.28
N LEU A 130 1.55 24.06 -17.39
CA LEU A 130 0.62 23.74 -18.48
C LEU A 130 -0.69 24.52 -18.34
N ALA A 131 -1.23 24.65 -17.12
CA ALA A 131 -2.44 25.42 -16.86
C ALA A 131 -2.26 26.91 -17.25
N LYS A 132 -1.14 27.51 -16.86
CA LYS A 132 -0.84 28.91 -17.21
C LYS A 132 -0.65 29.11 -18.69
N ALA A 133 0.09 28.23 -19.37
CA ALA A 133 0.36 28.30 -20.80
C ALA A 133 -0.94 28.25 -21.65
N LEU A 134 -1.95 27.52 -21.20
CA LEU A 134 -3.21 27.35 -21.91
C LEU A 134 -4.30 28.35 -21.52
N THR A 135 -4.09 29.11 -20.44
CA THR A 135 -5.13 30.04 -19.92
C THR A 135 -4.90 31.44 -20.47
N THR A 136 -5.80 31.90 -21.34
CA THR A 136 -5.77 33.25 -21.94
C THR A 136 -6.72 34.23 -21.22
N ARG A 137 -7.80 33.74 -20.57
CA ARG A 137 -8.81 34.55 -19.88
C ARG A 137 -9.08 33.98 -18.49
N ILE A 138 -9.20 34.85 -17.48
CA ILE A 138 -9.42 34.44 -16.08
C ILE A 138 -10.69 33.61 -15.90
N GLN A 139 -11.76 33.91 -16.65
CA GLN A 139 -13.02 33.16 -16.59
C GLN A 139 -12.89 31.70 -17.02
N GLN A 140 -11.84 31.38 -17.81
CA GLN A 140 -11.57 30.03 -18.28
C GLN A 140 -10.59 29.26 -17.39
N ALA A 141 -9.89 29.94 -16.49
CA ALA A 141 -8.80 29.36 -15.71
C ALA A 141 -9.24 28.16 -14.86
N ALA A 142 -10.32 28.28 -14.08
CA ALA A 142 -10.83 27.18 -13.26
C ALA A 142 -11.25 25.96 -14.11
N ARG A 143 -11.83 26.21 -15.28
CA ARG A 143 -12.25 25.14 -16.20
C ARG A 143 -11.05 24.45 -16.83
N ILE A 144 -10.06 25.21 -17.30
CA ILE A 144 -8.85 24.64 -17.93
C ILE A 144 -8.06 23.84 -16.89
N THR A 145 -7.80 24.41 -15.72
CA THR A 145 -7.07 23.73 -14.63
C THR A 145 -7.82 22.49 -14.16
N GLY A 146 -9.14 22.58 -13.95
CA GLY A 146 -9.94 21.44 -13.55
C GLY A 146 -10.00 20.31 -14.60
N SER A 147 -10.06 20.67 -15.89
CA SER A 147 -10.02 19.67 -16.99
C SER A 147 -8.65 19.01 -17.10
N LEU A 148 -7.56 19.76 -16.97
CA LEU A 148 -6.20 19.19 -16.95
C LEU A 148 -6.01 18.27 -15.75
N TYR A 149 -6.42 18.72 -14.57
CA TYR A 149 -6.36 17.91 -13.36
C TYR A 149 -7.15 16.60 -13.52
N ALA A 150 -8.37 16.66 -14.08
CA ALA A 150 -9.18 15.48 -14.37
C ALA A 150 -8.49 14.52 -15.34
N CYS A 151 -7.90 15.02 -16.44
CA CYS A 151 -7.16 14.19 -17.38
C CYS A 151 -5.93 13.53 -16.77
N ASN A 152 -5.14 14.29 -16.00
CA ASN A 152 -3.97 13.77 -15.32
C ASN A 152 -4.33 12.67 -14.32
N THR A 153 -5.35 12.92 -13.49
CA THR A 153 -5.80 11.95 -12.48
C THR A 153 -6.45 10.72 -13.12
N ALA A 154 -7.16 10.86 -14.23
CA ALA A 154 -7.67 9.72 -14.99
C ALA A 154 -6.52 8.90 -15.59
N GLY A 155 -5.47 9.55 -16.10
CA GLY A 155 -4.23 8.89 -16.52
C GLY A 155 -3.56 8.14 -15.37
N ALA A 156 -3.46 8.77 -14.21
CA ALA A 156 -2.96 8.19 -12.98
C ALA A 156 -3.74 6.93 -12.55
N ALA A 157 -5.07 6.98 -12.59
CA ALA A 157 -5.94 5.84 -12.29
C ALA A 157 -5.69 4.66 -13.26
N ALA A 158 -5.63 4.95 -14.57
CA ALA A 158 -5.32 3.97 -15.59
C ALA A 158 -3.90 3.39 -15.41
N GLY A 159 -2.92 4.25 -15.08
CA GLY A 159 -1.55 3.84 -14.79
C GLY A 159 -1.45 2.88 -13.61
N ALA A 160 -2.15 3.19 -12.51
CA ALA A 160 -2.21 2.32 -11.34
C ALA A 160 -2.82 0.95 -11.65
N PHE A 161 -3.91 0.92 -12.41
CA PHE A 161 -4.56 -0.33 -12.82
C PHE A 161 -3.67 -1.17 -13.74
N VAL A 162 -3.17 -0.56 -14.82
CA VAL A 162 -2.36 -1.24 -15.83
C VAL A 162 -1.01 -1.69 -15.26
N ALA A 163 -0.37 -0.89 -14.39
CA ALA A 163 0.84 -1.30 -13.70
C ALA A 163 0.61 -2.59 -12.92
N THR A 164 -0.46 -2.64 -12.15
CA THR A 164 -0.73 -3.75 -11.22
C THR A 164 -1.17 -5.03 -11.93
N TRP A 165 -2.05 -4.93 -12.92
CA TRP A 165 -2.68 -6.09 -13.56
C TRP A 165 -2.01 -6.54 -14.85
N SER A 166 -1.11 -5.72 -15.43
CA SER A 166 -0.49 -6.02 -16.71
C SER A 166 1.02 -5.85 -16.73
N LEU A 167 1.55 -4.67 -16.36
CA LEU A 167 2.97 -4.39 -16.55
C LEU A 167 3.85 -5.15 -15.55
N LEU A 168 3.52 -5.11 -14.27
CA LEU A 168 4.30 -5.79 -13.23
C LEU A 168 4.27 -7.32 -13.39
N PRO A 169 3.11 -7.97 -13.63
CA PRO A 169 3.05 -9.39 -13.89
C PRO A 169 3.82 -9.83 -15.14
N ALA A 170 3.82 -9.01 -16.20
CA ALA A 170 4.43 -9.37 -17.48
C ALA A 170 5.93 -9.02 -17.56
N PHE A 171 6.34 -7.90 -16.96
CA PHE A 171 7.67 -7.33 -17.21
C PHE A 171 8.52 -7.13 -15.96
N GLY A 172 7.96 -7.29 -14.76
CA GLY A 172 8.64 -6.98 -13.50
C GLY A 172 8.87 -5.48 -13.27
N LEU A 173 9.65 -5.14 -12.25
CA LEU A 173 9.81 -3.76 -11.79
C LEU A 173 10.63 -2.91 -12.78
N GLU A 174 11.79 -3.38 -13.22
CA GLU A 174 12.75 -2.61 -14.04
C GLU A 174 12.17 -2.22 -15.41
N ARG A 175 11.64 -3.20 -16.16
CA ARG A 175 11.06 -2.93 -17.48
C ARG A 175 9.81 -2.07 -17.40
N THR A 176 9.03 -2.19 -16.33
CA THR A 176 7.86 -1.32 -16.10
C THR A 176 8.28 0.14 -15.93
N LEU A 177 9.40 0.43 -15.25
CA LEU A 177 9.97 1.78 -15.17
C LEU A 177 10.42 2.30 -16.53
N GLN A 178 11.10 1.46 -17.33
CA GLN A 178 11.55 1.82 -18.67
C GLN A 178 10.39 2.14 -19.63
N ILE A 179 9.30 1.36 -19.58
CA ILE A 179 8.07 1.63 -20.34
C ILE A 179 7.49 2.98 -19.94
N SER A 180 7.42 3.27 -18.63
CA SER A 180 6.90 4.54 -18.13
C SER A 180 7.77 5.73 -18.53
N ALA A 181 9.10 5.55 -18.57
CA ALA A 181 10.01 6.55 -19.09
C ALA A 181 9.73 6.86 -20.58
N GLY A 182 9.48 5.84 -21.38
CA GLY A 182 9.06 6.00 -22.75
C GLY A 182 7.75 6.82 -22.90
N ILE A 183 6.78 6.61 -22.00
CA ILE A 183 5.51 7.36 -22.01
C ILE A 183 5.76 8.84 -21.68
N ASN A 184 6.65 9.17 -20.71
CA ASN A 184 7.01 10.57 -20.43
C ASN A 184 7.73 11.24 -21.62
N VAL A 185 8.62 10.51 -22.32
CA VAL A 185 9.24 11.01 -23.55
C VAL A 185 8.19 11.32 -24.61
N LEU A 186 7.19 10.43 -24.78
CA LEU A 186 6.07 10.68 -25.69
C LEU A 186 5.24 11.90 -25.26
N ALA A 187 5.02 12.12 -23.97
CA ALA A 187 4.34 13.30 -23.44
C ALA A 187 5.14 14.59 -23.77
N ALA A 188 6.46 14.57 -23.59
CA ALA A 188 7.34 15.69 -23.95
C ALA A 188 7.32 15.99 -25.45
N ILE A 189 7.41 14.96 -26.32
CA ILE A 189 7.29 15.09 -27.77
C ILE A 189 5.92 15.65 -28.15
N GLY A 190 4.85 15.18 -27.52
CA GLY A 190 3.48 15.67 -27.73
C GLY A 190 3.30 17.15 -27.40
N ALA A 191 4.16 17.75 -26.59
CA ALA A 191 4.15 19.20 -26.31
C ALA A 191 4.72 20.04 -27.47
N VAL A 192 5.50 19.46 -28.39
CA VAL A 192 6.16 20.19 -29.54
C VAL A 192 5.13 20.89 -30.45
N PRO A 193 4.02 20.26 -30.88
CA PRO A 193 3.00 20.95 -31.66
C PRO A 193 2.36 22.14 -30.95
N LEU A 194 2.25 22.09 -29.61
CA LEU A 194 1.72 23.20 -28.80
C LEU A 194 2.74 24.37 -28.76
N LEU A 195 4.04 24.08 -28.65
CA LEU A 195 5.12 25.04 -28.75
C LEU A 195 5.11 25.78 -30.11
N ALA A 196 4.94 25.05 -31.21
CA ALA A 196 4.87 25.62 -32.54
C ALA A 196 3.65 26.55 -32.72
N ARG A 197 2.49 26.19 -32.16
CA ARG A 197 1.28 27.03 -32.21
C ARG A 197 1.41 28.29 -31.35
N ALA A 198 1.95 28.18 -30.15
CA ALA A 198 2.20 29.32 -29.26
C ALA A 198 3.17 30.33 -29.89
N GLY A 199 4.17 29.88 -30.65
CA GLY A 199 5.08 30.74 -31.40
C GLY A 199 4.41 31.54 -32.51
N ARG A 200 3.40 30.96 -33.20
CA ARG A 200 2.65 31.66 -34.28
C ARG A 200 1.67 32.70 -33.72
N GLN A 201 1.07 32.48 -32.54
CA GLN A 201 0.16 33.43 -31.91
C GLN A 201 0.88 34.69 -31.39
N VAL A 202 2.12 34.60 -30.97
CA VAL A 202 2.93 35.74 -30.57
C VAL A 202 3.23 36.65 -31.78
N ALA A 203 3.47 36.08 -32.96
CA ALA A 203 3.70 36.85 -34.19
C ALA A 203 2.44 37.61 -34.67
N VAL A 204 1.23 37.06 -34.44
CA VAL A 204 -0.04 37.69 -34.85
C VAL A 204 -0.53 38.74 -33.85
N ASN A 205 -0.24 38.58 -32.53
CA ASN A 205 -0.71 39.49 -31.49
C ASN A 205 0.10 40.78 -31.34
N HIS A 206 1.30 40.91 -31.94
CA HIS A 206 1.99 42.18 -31.97
C HIS A 206 1.21 43.25 -32.75
N ASP A 207 0.38 42.82 -33.73
CA ASP A 207 -0.47 43.74 -34.51
C ASP A 207 -1.85 44.02 -33.88
N ALA A 208 -2.29 43.22 -32.91
CA ALA A 208 -3.62 43.33 -32.27
C ALA A 208 -3.63 44.07 -30.93
N VAL A 209 -2.52 44.06 -30.19
CA VAL A 209 -2.41 44.73 -28.87
C VAL A 209 -2.45 46.27 -28.98
N ALA A 210 -2.16 46.82 -30.16
CA ALA A 210 -2.28 48.25 -30.42
C ALA A 210 -3.72 48.75 -30.52
N ARG A 211 -4.73 47.86 -30.73
CA ARG A 211 -6.12 48.23 -30.95
C ARG A 211 -7.09 48.04 -29.73
N ASP A 212 -6.72 47.18 -28.77
CA ASP A 212 -7.60 46.82 -27.64
C ASP A 212 -7.34 47.65 -26.35
N ALA A 213 -6.38 48.57 -26.36
CA ALA A 213 -6.10 49.44 -25.20
C ALA A 213 -7.13 50.56 -25.01
N GLU A 214 -8.00 50.83 -25.99
CA GLU A 214 -8.95 51.92 -25.96
C GLU A 214 -10.39 51.55 -25.55
N THR A 215 -10.74 50.26 -25.34
CA THR A 215 -12.15 49.87 -25.19
C THR A 215 -12.52 49.21 -23.84
N THR A 216 -11.67 49.21 -22.81
CA THR A 216 -12.01 48.59 -21.52
C THR A 216 -12.04 49.56 -20.34
N ALA A 217 -12.66 50.74 -20.52
CA ALA A 217 -13.07 51.62 -19.41
C ALA A 217 -14.59 51.75 -19.36
N GLY A 218 -15.28 50.73 -18.88
CA GLY A 218 -16.72 50.84 -18.69
C GLY A 218 -17.40 49.48 -18.61
N ASP A 219 -17.42 48.88 -17.47
CA ASP A 219 -18.56 48.15 -16.87
C ASP A 219 -18.15 47.51 -15.54
N ALA A 220 -18.13 48.30 -14.51
CA ALA A 220 -18.09 47.84 -13.13
C ALA A 220 -19.40 48.24 -12.45
N THR A 221 -20.48 47.55 -12.77
CA THR A 221 -21.75 47.71 -12.03
C THR A 221 -22.17 46.37 -11.45
N GLY A 222 -22.11 46.28 -10.13
CA GLY A 222 -23.08 45.55 -9.33
C GLY A 222 -22.88 44.07 -9.14
N THR A 223 -21.76 43.64 -8.62
CA THR A 223 -21.71 42.34 -7.94
C THR A 223 -21.49 42.58 -6.44
N ARG A 224 -22.44 42.11 -5.62
CA ARG A 224 -22.33 42.06 -4.16
C ARG A 224 -20.93 41.55 -3.79
N GLU A 225 -20.20 42.29 -2.95
CA GLU A 225 -18.87 41.90 -2.45
C GLU A 225 -18.90 40.46 -1.96
N PRO A 226 -18.12 39.52 -2.57
CA PRO A 226 -17.94 38.22 -1.97
C PRO A 226 -17.19 38.46 -0.66
N LEU A 227 -17.61 37.77 0.40
CA LEU A 227 -16.86 37.72 1.67
C LEU A 227 -15.36 37.56 1.36
N ARG A 228 -14.56 38.60 1.65
CA ARG A 228 -13.10 38.60 1.46
C ARG A 228 -12.47 37.71 2.52
N VAL A 229 -12.64 36.37 2.39
CA VAL A 229 -11.84 35.40 3.14
C VAL A 229 -10.41 35.52 2.61
N ARG A 230 -9.48 35.79 3.53
CA ARG A 230 -8.04 35.89 3.17
C ARG A 230 -7.59 34.60 2.50
N PHE A 231 -6.73 34.68 1.49
CA PHE A 231 -6.20 33.50 0.77
C PHE A 231 -5.63 32.45 1.73
N ALA A 232 -4.95 32.89 2.80
CA ALA A 232 -4.39 32.02 3.83
C ALA A 232 -5.49 31.15 4.53
N ALA A 233 -6.69 31.68 4.75
CA ALA A 233 -7.77 30.90 5.34
C ALA A 233 -8.27 29.81 4.37
N TRP A 234 -8.38 30.13 3.07
CA TRP A 234 -8.72 29.13 2.06
C TRP A 234 -7.63 28.05 1.93
N ALA A 235 -6.35 28.45 2.00
CA ALA A 235 -5.23 27.53 2.01
C ALA A 235 -5.28 26.58 3.23
N ALA A 236 -5.57 27.11 4.43
CA ALA A 236 -5.73 26.30 5.65
C ALA A 236 -6.93 25.35 5.56
N ILE A 237 -8.08 25.80 5.04
CA ILE A 237 -9.27 24.96 4.82
C ILE A 237 -8.95 23.84 3.82
N TYR A 238 -8.19 24.15 2.77
CA TYR A 238 -7.82 23.14 1.77
C TYR A 238 -6.70 22.20 2.25
N ALA A 239 -5.82 22.66 3.14
CA ALA A 239 -4.90 21.78 3.87
C ALA A 239 -5.66 20.77 4.76
N MET A 240 -6.69 21.22 5.47
CA MET A 240 -7.57 20.34 6.26
C MET A 240 -8.31 19.33 5.36
N SER A 241 -8.73 19.73 4.16
CA SER A 241 -9.30 18.82 3.16
C SER A 241 -8.29 17.75 2.72
N GLY A 242 -7.03 18.14 2.47
CA GLY A 242 -5.95 17.20 2.14
C GLY A 242 -5.64 16.24 3.30
N PHE A 243 -5.58 16.77 4.52
CA PHE A 243 -5.42 15.97 5.73
C PHE A 243 -6.49 14.87 5.81
N LEU A 244 -7.76 15.26 5.68
CA LEU A 244 -8.89 14.33 5.75
C LEU A 244 -8.84 13.30 4.61
N ALA A 245 -8.52 13.73 3.39
CA ALA A 245 -8.49 12.88 2.21
C ALA A 245 -7.47 11.74 2.34
N LEU A 246 -6.21 12.06 2.68
CA LEU A 246 -5.16 11.06 2.78
C LEU A 246 -5.29 10.19 4.03
N SER A 247 -5.79 10.76 5.13
CA SER A 247 -6.11 9.99 6.33
C SER A 247 -7.20 8.94 6.07
N LEU A 248 -8.26 9.28 5.34
CA LEU A 248 -9.31 8.35 4.93
C LEU A 248 -8.77 7.29 3.97
N GLU A 249 -7.90 7.66 3.03
CA GLU A 249 -7.24 6.73 2.11
C GLU A 249 -6.49 5.63 2.86
N ILE A 250 -5.68 6.00 3.87
CA ILE A 250 -4.93 5.04 4.70
C ILE A 250 -5.89 4.10 5.44
N VAL A 251 -6.96 4.63 6.04
CA VAL A 251 -7.95 3.80 6.74
C VAL A 251 -8.67 2.86 5.78
N TRP A 252 -9.14 3.34 4.62
CA TRP A 252 -9.80 2.49 3.62
C TRP A 252 -8.84 1.41 3.09
N PHE A 253 -7.59 1.76 2.80
CA PHE A 253 -6.62 0.78 2.30
C PHE A 253 -6.34 -0.29 3.34
N ARG A 254 -6.29 0.06 4.64
CA ARG A 254 -6.17 -0.92 5.70
C ARG A 254 -7.40 -1.83 5.79
N LEU A 255 -8.61 -1.26 5.85
CA LEU A 255 -9.84 -2.05 5.94
C LEU A 255 -10.00 -2.99 4.74
N LEU A 256 -9.85 -2.44 3.54
CA LEU A 256 -9.99 -3.22 2.30
C LEU A 256 -8.80 -4.17 2.10
N GLY A 257 -7.59 -3.81 2.54
CA GLY A 257 -6.44 -4.70 2.55
C GLY A 257 -6.74 -5.98 3.33
N VAL A 258 -7.27 -5.87 4.52
CA VAL A 258 -7.69 -7.03 5.33
C VAL A 258 -8.83 -7.80 4.65
N MET A 259 -9.85 -7.11 4.14
CA MET A 259 -10.99 -7.74 3.45
C MET A 259 -10.57 -8.49 2.17
N LEU A 260 -9.62 -7.95 1.40
CA LEU A 260 -9.07 -8.54 0.19
C LEU A 260 -7.86 -9.45 0.46
N LYS A 261 -7.53 -9.68 1.74
CA LYS A 261 -6.40 -10.52 2.20
C LYS A 261 -5.05 -10.11 1.64
N SER A 262 -4.81 -8.80 1.57
CA SER A 262 -3.51 -8.14 1.29
C SER A 262 -2.68 -8.78 0.17
N THR A 263 -3.31 -9.08 -0.96
CA THR A 263 -2.62 -9.59 -2.15
C THR A 263 -1.80 -8.50 -2.84
N ALA A 264 -0.85 -8.88 -3.68
CA ALA A 264 -0.01 -7.96 -4.45
C ALA A 264 -0.80 -6.97 -5.32
N SER A 265 -1.99 -7.37 -5.79
CA SER A 265 -2.86 -6.53 -6.62
C SER A 265 -3.76 -5.58 -5.82
N THR A 266 -3.88 -5.77 -4.50
CA THR A 266 -4.82 -5.01 -3.67
C THR A 266 -4.54 -3.52 -3.71
N PHE A 267 -3.31 -3.09 -3.41
CA PHE A 267 -2.95 -1.67 -3.31
C PHE A 267 -3.22 -0.91 -4.63
N GLY A 268 -2.71 -1.42 -5.75
CA GLY A 268 -2.90 -0.73 -7.04
C GLY A 268 -4.34 -0.70 -7.51
N THR A 269 -5.14 -1.73 -7.22
CA THR A 269 -6.58 -1.75 -7.52
C THR A 269 -7.33 -0.68 -6.72
N LEU A 270 -7.09 -0.61 -5.41
CA LEU A 270 -7.72 0.39 -4.55
C LEU A 270 -7.32 1.81 -4.95
N LEU A 271 -6.04 2.03 -5.24
CA LEU A 271 -5.52 3.32 -5.71
C LEU A 271 -6.13 3.72 -7.06
N SER A 272 -6.32 2.77 -7.97
CA SER A 272 -7.00 3.02 -9.26
C SER A 272 -8.46 3.47 -9.07
N ILE A 273 -9.21 2.81 -8.19
CA ILE A 273 -10.60 3.19 -7.86
C ILE A 273 -10.65 4.58 -7.22
N TYR A 274 -9.75 4.84 -6.25
CA TYR A 274 -9.62 6.13 -5.57
C TYR A 274 -9.37 7.27 -6.56
N LEU A 275 -8.39 7.11 -7.43
CA LEU A 275 -8.03 8.10 -8.44
C LEU A 275 -9.08 8.25 -9.55
N THR A 276 -9.78 7.16 -9.91
CA THR A 276 -10.91 7.21 -10.83
C THR A 276 -12.00 8.12 -10.25
N GLY A 277 -12.31 8.00 -8.96
CA GLY A 277 -13.26 8.87 -8.28
C GLY A 277 -12.82 10.35 -8.31
N ILE A 278 -11.57 10.64 -7.97
CA ILE A 278 -11.04 12.01 -8.00
C ILE A 278 -11.07 12.58 -9.43
N GLY A 279 -10.61 11.84 -10.42
CA GLY A 279 -10.59 12.28 -11.82
C GLY A 279 -11.99 12.55 -12.38
N ALA A 280 -12.91 11.61 -12.20
CA ALA A 280 -14.31 11.75 -12.59
C ALA A 280 -14.99 12.89 -11.83
N GLY A 281 -14.75 13.00 -10.53
CA GLY A 281 -15.24 14.09 -9.68
C GLY A 281 -14.75 15.45 -10.16
N ALA A 282 -13.48 15.60 -10.52
CA ALA A 282 -12.91 16.83 -11.05
C ALA A 282 -13.54 17.21 -12.40
N ALA A 283 -13.82 16.23 -13.26
CA ALA A 283 -14.55 16.46 -14.51
C ALA A 283 -15.98 16.93 -14.25
N ILE A 284 -16.71 16.26 -13.35
CA ILE A 284 -18.08 16.64 -12.93
C ILE A 284 -18.07 18.04 -12.30
N GLY A 285 -17.15 18.32 -11.37
CA GLY A 285 -17.00 19.62 -10.72
C GLY A 285 -16.73 20.73 -11.72
N THR A 286 -15.89 20.46 -12.74
CA THR A 286 -15.62 21.41 -13.83
C THR A 286 -16.87 21.72 -14.68
N GLN A 287 -17.74 20.74 -14.90
CA GLN A 287 -19.03 20.97 -15.58
C GLN A 287 -20.01 21.75 -14.69
N LEU A 288 -20.04 21.42 -13.40
CA LEU A 288 -20.89 22.08 -12.41
C LEU A 288 -20.58 23.58 -12.26
N LEU A 289 -19.32 24.01 -12.54
CA LEU A 289 -18.94 25.43 -12.52
C LEU A 289 -19.82 26.33 -13.38
N ARG A 290 -20.38 25.82 -14.49
CA ARG A 290 -21.26 26.57 -15.38
C ARG A 290 -22.59 26.94 -14.73
N ARG A 291 -23.08 26.07 -13.84
CA ARG A 291 -24.40 26.20 -13.20
C ARG A 291 -24.31 26.76 -11.78
N THR A 292 -23.14 26.74 -11.16
CA THR A 292 -22.95 27.05 -9.75
C THR A 292 -22.67 28.57 -9.57
N ARG A 293 -23.57 29.29 -8.90
CA ARG A 293 -23.38 30.69 -8.51
C ARG A 293 -22.59 30.84 -7.21
N GLU A 294 -22.50 29.80 -6.38
CA GLU A 294 -21.93 29.82 -5.02
C GLU A 294 -20.98 28.64 -4.79
N PRO A 295 -19.79 28.69 -5.40
CA PRO A 295 -18.85 27.56 -5.37
C PRO A 295 -18.34 27.25 -3.96
N ALA A 296 -18.15 28.25 -3.11
CA ALA A 296 -17.71 28.09 -1.73
C ALA A 296 -18.70 27.27 -0.88
N HIS A 297 -20.01 27.51 -1.05
CA HIS A 297 -21.04 26.75 -0.35
C HIS A 297 -20.99 25.28 -0.69
N TRP A 298 -20.92 24.93 -1.97
CA TRP A 298 -20.85 23.54 -2.41
C TRP A 298 -19.55 22.84 -2.00
N PHE A 299 -18.44 23.58 -1.94
CA PHE A 299 -17.19 23.04 -1.38
C PHE A 299 -17.40 22.56 0.07
N PHE A 300 -17.99 23.38 0.95
CA PHE A 300 -18.24 22.98 2.34
C PHE A 300 -19.20 21.79 2.45
N VAL A 301 -20.27 21.77 1.64
CA VAL A 301 -21.23 20.65 1.61
C VAL A 301 -20.54 19.36 1.18
N PHE A 302 -19.69 19.39 0.15
CA PHE A 302 -18.99 18.20 -0.34
C PHE A 302 -18.00 17.68 0.71
N GLN A 303 -17.21 18.56 1.31
CA GLN A 303 -16.27 18.15 2.36
C GLN A 303 -16.98 17.50 3.56
N ALA A 304 -18.11 18.03 3.96
CA ALA A 304 -18.91 17.46 5.03
C ALA A 304 -19.52 16.09 4.65
N ALA A 305 -20.03 15.96 3.42
CA ALA A 305 -20.62 14.73 2.93
C ALA A 305 -19.58 13.58 2.81
N ILE A 306 -18.31 13.90 2.49
CA ILE A 306 -17.20 12.92 2.44
C ILE A 306 -17.07 12.19 3.78
N ALA A 307 -16.97 12.95 4.87
CA ALA A 307 -16.74 12.37 6.20
C ALA A 307 -17.95 11.56 6.69
N VAL A 308 -19.15 12.08 6.51
CA VAL A 308 -20.41 11.39 6.88
C VAL A 308 -20.53 10.08 6.10
N TYR A 309 -20.32 10.13 4.78
CA TYR A 309 -20.40 8.93 3.94
C TYR A 309 -19.39 7.88 4.37
N ALA A 310 -18.13 8.26 4.61
CA ALA A 310 -17.07 7.33 5.01
C ALA A 310 -17.46 6.56 6.29
N GLY A 311 -18.00 7.22 7.29
CA GLY A 311 -18.44 6.57 8.52
C GLY A 311 -19.69 5.69 8.33
N VAL A 312 -20.72 6.23 7.64
CA VAL A 312 -21.98 5.52 7.38
C VAL A 312 -21.75 4.26 6.56
N ALA A 313 -20.93 4.32 5.49
CA ALA A 313 -20.68 3.18 4.62
C ALA A 313 -20.02 2.01 5.38
N VAL A 314 -19.06 2.30 6.25
CA VAL A 314 -18.41 1.26 7.10
C VAL A 314 -19.41 0.71 8.14
N ALA A 315 -20.19 1.58 8.78
CA ALA A 315 -21.20 1.15 9.75
C ALA A 315 -22.26 0.22 9.11
N LEU A 316 -22.74 0.60 7.92
CA LEU A 316 -23.71 -0.21 7.16
C LEU A 316 -23.11 -1.54 6.68
N LEU A 317 -21.85 -1.54 6.25
CA LEU A 317 -21.17 -2.78 5.84
C LEU A 317 -21.07 -3.75 7.02
N VAL A 318 -20.57 -3.30 8.17
CA VAL A 318 -20.42 -4.15 9.37
C VAL A 318 -21.77 -4.64 9.86
N ALA A 319 -22.79 -3.77 9.89
CA ALA A 319 -24.14 -4.17 10.28
C ALA A 319 -24.78 -5.14 9.28
N GLY A 320 -24.52 -4.97 7.98
CA GLY A 320 -25.13 -5.75 6.90
C GLY A 320 -24.55 -7.15 6.75
N VAL A 321 -23.21 -7.30 6.89
CA VAL A 321 -22.54 -8.60 6.70
C VAL A 321 -23.10 -9.68 7.63
N GLY A 322 -23.45 -9.33 8.87
CA GLY A 322 -24.01 -10.30 9.83
C GLY A 322 -25.53 -10.47 9.77
N ARG A 323 -26.27 -9.64 8.99
CA ARG A 323 -27.75 -9.59 9.05
C ARG A 323 -28.43 -9.81 7.71
N TRP A 324 -27.81 -9.43 6.60
CA TRP A 324 -28.43 -9.48 5.28
C TRP A 324 -28.05 -10.75 4.54
N SER A 325 -29.04 -11.55 4.15
CA SER A 325 -28.82 -12.82 3.44
C SER A 325 -28.00 -12.65 2.15
N GLY A 326 -28.16 -11.54 1.44
CA GLY A 326 -27.37 -11.23 0.26
C GLY A 326 -25.86 -11.02 0.51
N LEU A 327 -25.45 -10.77 1.77
CA LEU A 327 -24.06 -10.63 2.19
C LEU A 327 -23.53 -11.85 2.96
N ALA A 328 -24.30 -12.92 3.10
CA ALA A 328 -23.88 -14.14 3.81
C ALA A 328 -22.61 -14.77 3.18
N TRP A 329 -22.50 -14.77 1.85
CA TRP A 329 -21.31 -15.23 1.14
C TRP A 329 -20.06 -14.44 1.53
N LEU A 330 -20.20 -13.14 1.79
CA LEU A 330 -19.08 -12.26 2.19
C LEU A 330 -18.60 -12.61 3.60
N SER A 331 -19.52 -12.88 4.53
CA SER A 331 -19.18 -13.40 5.87
C SER A 331 -18.43 -14.73 5.78
N SER A 332 -18.89 -15.64 4.92
CA SER A 332 -18.22 -16.92 4.66
C SER A 332 -16.82 -16.73 4.08
N TYR A 333 -16.66 -15.82 3.11
CA TYR A 333 -15.36 -15.48 2.55
C TYR A 333 -14.42 -14.87 3.60
N PHE A 334 -14.90 -13.96 4.44
CA PHE A 334 -14.06 -13.38 5.50
C PHE A 334 -13.56 -14.43 6.48
N ALA A 335 -14.32 -15.51 6.66
CA ALA A 335 -13.92 -16.66 7.47
C ALA A 335 -12.86 -17.55 6.81
N THR A 336 -12.61 -17.44 5.49
CA THR A 336 -11.64 -18.29 4.81
C THR A 336 -10.20 -17.97 5.22
N TYR A 337 -9.34 -18.93 5.02
CA TYR A 337 -7.91 -18.83 5.31
C TYR A 337 -7.13 -18.08 4.21
N GLU A 338 -7.55 -18.25 2.96
CA GLU A 338 -6.87 -17.78 1.77
C GLU A 338 -7.65 -16.72 0.99
N PRO A 339 -6.95 -15.86 0.18
CA PRO A 339 -7.60 -14.96 -0.76
C PRO A 339 -8.29 -15.75 -1.89
N MET A 340 -9.22 -15.08 -2.60
CA MET A 340 -9.74 -15.60 -3.86
C MET A 340 -8.64 -15.65 -4.92
N ASP A 341 -8.66 -16.70 -5.74
CA ASP A 341 -7.73 -16.84 -6.87
C ASP A 341 -8.06 -15.83 -7.96
N ALA A 342 -7.27 -14.76 -8.00
CA ALA A 342 -7.42 -13.70 -8.98
C ALA A 342 -7.16 -14.19 -10.43
N ARG A 343 -6.24 -15.17 -10.61
CA ARG A 343 -5.92 -15.72 -11.94
C ARG A 343 -7.06 -16.55 -12.48
N ALA A 344 -7.60 -17.45 -11.66
CA ALA A 344 -8.79 -18.23 -12.04
C ALA A 344 -9.97 -17.30 -12.40
N ALA A 345 -10.20 -16.25 -11.61
CA ALA A 345 -11.23 -15.26 -11.88
C ALA A 345 -10.99 -14.49 -13.19
N MET A 346 -9.75 -14.10 -13.50
CA MET A 346 -9.42 -13.42 -14.75
C MET A 346 -9.58 -14.36 -15.96
N HIS A 347 -9.25 -15.65 -15.85
CA HIS A 347 -9.53 -16.65 -16.89
C HIS A 347 -11.03 -16.83 -17.11
N GLN A 348 -11.82 -16.90 -16.04
CA GLN A 348 -13.28 -16.94 -16.14
C GLN A 348 -13.84 -15.70 -16.83
N LEU A 349 -13.34 -14.50 -16.47
CA LEU A 349 -13.74 -13.25 -17.09
C LEU A 349 -13.42 -13.22 -18.58
N ALA A 350 -12.22 -13.66 -18.98
CA ALA A 350 -11.82 -13.76 -20.37
C ALA A 350 -12.70 -14.75 -21.14
N GLY A 351 -13.02 -15.91 -20.55
CA GLY A 351 -13.95 -16.87 -21.10
C GLY A 351 -15.36 -16.31 -21.30
N TRP A 352 -15.86 -15.57 -20.30
CA TRP A 352 -17.17 -14.91 -20.40
C TRP A 352 -17.21 -13.84 -21.50
N LEU A 353 -16.16 -13.01 -21.62
CA LEU A 353 -16.04 -11.99 -22.67
C LEU A 353 -15.96 -12.59 -24.09
N SER A 354 -15.42 -13.80 -24.22
CA SER A 354 -15.37 -14.54 -25.49
C SER A 354 -16.65 -15.31 -25.81
N GLY A 355 -17.70 -15.17 -24.99
CA GLY A 355 -19.02 -15.80 -25.22
C GLY A 355 -19.19 -17.19 -24.64
N GLY A 356 -18.24 -17.65 -23.81
CA GLY A 356 -18.31 -18.94 -23.10
C GLY A 356 -18.04 -18.77 -21.61
N GLY A 357 -18.68 -19.59 -20.75
CA GLY A 357 -18.43 -19.61 -19.31
C GLY A 357 -19.30 -18.68 -18.48
N THR A 358 -19.01 -18.61 -17.18
CA THR A 358 -19.76 -17.83 -16.19
C THR A 358 -19.00 -16.60 -15.73
N LEU A 359 -19.72 -15.51 -15.49
CA LEU A 359 -19.11 -14.28 -14.92
C LEU A 359 -18.58 -14.58 -13.51
N PRO A 360 -17.33 -14.22 -13.18
CA PRO A 360 -16.77 -14.38 -11.83
C PRO A 360 -17.36 -13.33 -10.86
N SER A 361 -18.67 -13.45 -10.60
CA SER A 361 -19.46 -12.42 -9.90
C SER A 361 -18.96 -12.14 -8.48
N GLN A 362 -18.60 -13.15 -7.71
CA GLN A 362 -18.09 -12.96 -6.34
C GLN A 362 -16.74 -12.24 -6.32
N PHE A 363 -15.85 -12.55 -7.27
CA PHE A 363 -14.58 -11.85 -7.41
C PHE A 363 -14.80 -10.38 -7.78
N LEU A 364 -15.65 -10.10 -8.76
CA LEU A 364 -15.97 -8.72 -9.18
C LEU A 364 -16.67 -7.93 -8.06
N LEU A 365 -17.59 -8.57 -7.31
CA LEU A 365 -18.23 -7.94 -6.17
C LEU A 365 -17.21 -7.60 -5.08
N LEU A 366 -16.26 -8.49 -4.79
CA LEU A 366 -15.25 -8.30 -3.75
C LEU A 366 -14.15 -7.29 -4.16
N TYR A 367 -13.56 -7.45 -5.35
CA TYR A 367 -12.40 -6.66 -5.77
C TYR A 367 -12.73 -5.34 -6.47
N LEU A 368 -13.94 -5.19 -6.99
CA LEU A 368 -14.37 -3.98 -7.70
C LEU A 368 -15.54 -3.28 -7.02
N MET A 369 -16.67 -3.96 -6.83
CA MET A 369 -17.91 -3.32 -6.39
C MET A 369 -17.85 -2.86 -4.93
N LEU A 370 -17.31 -3.68 -4.04
CA LEU A 370 -17.20 -3.35 -2.63
C LEU A 370 -16.21 -2.19 -2.38
N PRO A 371 -14.97 -2.20 -2.93
CA PRO A 371 -14.10 -1.04 -2.87
C PRO A 371 -14.70 0.21 -3.53
N ALA A 372 -15.37 0.06 -4.69
CA ALA A 372 -16.03 1.17 -5.36
C ALA A 372 -17.15 1.76 -4.50
N ALA A 373 -17.97 0.93 -3.84
CA ALA A 373 -19.02 1.41 -2.96
C ALA A 373 -18.47 2.19 -1.75
N LEU A 374 -17.31 1.80 -1.21
CA LEU A 374 -16.72 2.49 -0.06
C LEU A 374 -15.93 3.74 -0.45
N ILE A 375 -15.20 3.70 -1.56
CA ILE A 375 -14.22 4.74 -1.93
C ILE A 375 -14.78 5.72 -2.97
N LEU A 376 -15.50 5.23 -3.99
CA LEU A 376 -15.84 6.06 -5.16
C LEU A 376 -16.73 7.28 -4.83
N PRO A 377 -17.82 7.19 -4.04
CA PRO A 377 -18.64 8.36 -3.74
C PRO A 377 -17.90 9.49 -3.02
N PRO A 378 -17.12 9.25 -1.94
CA PRO A 378 -16.37 10.32 -1.31
C PRO A 378 -15.25 10.87 -2.20
N THR A 379 -14.57 10.06 -2.99
CA THR A 379 -13.51 10.54 -3.89
C THR A 379 -14.06 11.34 -5.07
N LEU A 380 -15.25 11.04 -5.57
CA LEU A 380 -15.97 11.90 -6.51
C LEU A 380 -16.22 13.31 -5.93
N LEU A 381 -16.63 13.40 -4.67
CA LEU A 381 -16.84 14.69 -3.98
C LEU A 381 -15.50 15.41 -3.74
N MET A 382 -14.43 14.68 -3.38
CA MET A 382 -13.07 15.24 -3.24
C MET A 382 -12.61 15.86 -4.56
N GLY A 383 -12.72 15.13 -5.66
CA GLY A 383 -12.34 15.59 -6.99
C GLY A 383 -13.15 16.82 -7.44
N ALA A 384 -14.47 16.82 -7.21
CA ALA A 384 -15.35 17.94 -7.55
C ALA A 384 -15.08 19.19 -6.71
N SER A 385 -14.53 19.05 -5.52
CA SER A 385 -14.20 20.15 -4.62
C SER A 385 -13.12 21.08 -5.16
N PHE A 386 -12.11 20.57 -5.87
CA PHE A 386 -11.00 21.38 -6.36
C PHE A 386 -11.40 22.44 -7.39
N PRO A 387 -12.15 22.17 -8.47
CA PRO A 387 -12.61 23.19 -9.40
C PRO A 387 -13.51 24.24 -8.73
N LEU A 388 -14.36 23.82 -7.77
CA LEU A 388 -15.22 24.74 -7.02
C LEU A 388 -14.41 25.69 -6.15
N LEU A 389 -13.42 25.18 -5.43
CA LEU A 389 -12.52 26.02 -4.63
C LEU A 389 -11.72 26.99 -5.51
N MET A 390 -11.21 26.52 -6.64
CA MET A 390 -10.51 27.37 -7.61
C MET A 390 -11.40 28.54 -8.06
N LYS A 391 -12.67 28.30 -8.37
CA LYS A 391 -13.62 29.38 -8.75
C LYS A 391 -13.88 30.34 -7.60
N ALA A 392 -13.94 29.85 -6.35
CA ALA A 392 -14.17 30.68 -5.16
C ALA A 392 -13.01 31.63 -4.84
N VAL A 393 -11.77 31.22 -5.18
CA VAL A 393 -10.53 31.92 -4.78
C VAL A 393 -9.95 32.78 -5.92
N GLN A 394 -10.40 32.59 -7.16
CA GLN A 394 -9.85 33.30 -8.34
C GLN A 394 -10.25 34.77 -8.37
N THR A 395 -9.27 35.68 -8.51
CA THR A 395 -9.48 37.12 -8.62
C THR A 395 -8.62 37.81 -9.69
N ASP A 396 -7.49 37.19 -10.10
CA ASP A 396 -6.49 37.86 -10.94
C ASP A 396 -5.70 36.85 -11.80
N LEU A 397 -5.57 37.14 -13.11
CA LEU A 397 -4.84 36.28 -14.07
C LEU A 397 -3.31 36.36 -13.85
N ALA A 398 -2.81 37.53 -13.43
CA ALA A 398 -1.35 37.70 -13.21
C ALA A 398 -0.82 36.82 -12.08
N ARG A 399 -1.67 36.51 -11.10
CA ARG A 399 -1.33 35.68 -9.92
C ARG A 399 -1.93 34.28 -9.97
N LEU A 400 -2.42 33.85 -11.16
CA LEU A 400 -3.11 32.58 -11.30
C LEU A 400 -2.22 31.40 -10.90
N GLY A 401 -0.97 31.35 -11.39
CA GLY A 401 -0.02 30.31 -11.08
C GLY A 401 0.23 30.19 -9.57
N ARG A 402 0.55 31.31 -8.92
CA ARG A 402 0.78 31.35 -7.46
C ARG A 402 -0.42 30.87 -6.65
N ARG A 403 -1.65 31.15 -7.09
CA ARG A 403 -2.88 30.70 -6.39
C ARG A 403 -3.13 29.21 -6.59
N ILE A 404 -2.95 28.70 -7.81
CA ILE A 404 -3.04 27.27 -8.08
C ILE A 404 -2.02 26.52 -7.25
N GLY A 405 -0.75 26.88 -7.38
CA GLY A 405 0.34 26.22 -6.67
C GLY A 405 0.23 26.34 -5.15
N GLY A 406 -0.14 27.51 -4.64
CA GLY A 406 -0.32 27.73 -3.21
C GLY A 406 -1.45 26.86 -2.60
N LEU A 407 -2.58 26.71 -3.29
CA LEU A 407 -3.66 25.82 -2.84
C LEU A 407 -3.25 24.35 -2.92
N LEU A 408 -2.65 23.93 -4.03
CA LEU A 408 -2.16 22.54 -4.19
C LEU A 408 -1.11 22.20 -3.14
N THR A 409 -0.16 23.11 -2.89
CA THR A 409 0.85 22.90 -1.84
C THR A 409 0.24 22.82 -0.46
N ALA A 410 -0.75 23.67 -0.15
CA ALA A 410 -1.46 23.61 1.13
C ALA A 410 -2.20 22.27 1.29
N ASN A 411 -2.87 21.80 0.24
CA ASN A 411 -3.51 20.49 0.24
C ASN A 411 -2.52 19.35 0.43
N ILE A 412 -1.40 19.38 -0.29
CA ILE A 412 -0.31 18.38 -0.19
C ILE A 412 0.31 18.40 1.21
N ALA A 413 0.56 19.58 1.79
CA ALA A 413 1.07 19.69 3.16
C ALA A 413 0.09 19.09 4.18
N GLY A 414 -1.21 19.37 3.99
CA GLY A 414 -2.27 18.74 4.77
C GLY A 414 -2.30 17.22 4.61
N SER A 415 -2.16 16.72 3.37
CA SER A 415 -2.11 15.30 3.05
C SER A 415 -0.90 14.61 3.70
N ALA A 416 0.29 15.21 3.61
CA ALA A 416 1.49 14.69 4.26
C ALA A 416 1.33 14.62 5.79
N LEU A 417 0.77 15.68 6.40
CA LEU A 417 0.45 15.68 7.82
C LEU A 417 -0.58 14.61 8.17
N GLY A 418 -1.61 14.44 7.35
CA GLY A 418 -2.64 13.41 7.51
C GLY A 418 -2.05 12.00 7.46
N SER A 419 -1.12 11.76 6.53
CA SER A 419 -0.39 10.48 6.44
C SER A 419 0.41 10.17 7.70
N ILE A 420 1.23 11.13 8.17
CA ILE A 420 2.07 10.99 9.36
C ILE A 420 1.20 10.78 10.61
N VAL A 421 0.22 11.66 10.84
CA VAL A 421 -0.63 11.59 12.03
C VAL A 421 -1.45 10.30 12.03
N THR A 422 -2.00 9.89 10.89
CA THR A 422 -2.80 8.67 10.81
C THR A 422 -1.94 7.42 10.97
N GLY A 423 -0.83 7.32 10.22
CA GLY A 423 0.01 6.12 10.22
C GLY A 423 0.77 5.91 11.53
N TRP A 424 1.31 6.97 12.14
CA TRP A 424 2.17 6.85 13.32
C TRP A 424 1.44 7.03 14.65
N VAL A 425 0.36 7.82 14.66
CA VAL A 425 -0.30 8.19 15.92
C VAL A 425 -1.70 7.59 16.00
N SER A 426 -2.60 7.95 15.08
CA SER A 426 -4.01 7.64 15.23
C SER A 426 -4.29 6.13 15.18
N LEU A 427 -3.67 5.41 14.25
CA LEU A 427 -3.83 3.96 14.15
C LEU A 427 -3.25 3.22 15.35
N GLY A 428 -2.14 3.72 15.92
CA GLY A 428 -1.54 3.14 17.11
C GLY A 428 -2.35 3.36 18.38
N TRP A 429 -3.03 4.52 18.51
CA TRP A 429 -3.75 4.86 19.73
C TRP A 429 -5.24 4.48 19.68
N PHE A 430 -5.86 4.59 18.54
CA PHE A 430 -7.31 4.46 18.39
C PHE A 430 -7.74 3.26 17.52
N GLY A 431 -6.79 2.61 16.85
CA GLY A 431 -7.08 1.61 15.83
C GLY A 431 -7.83 2.20 14.63
N SER A 432 -8.23 1.36 13.67
CA SER A 432 -8.93 1.80 12.46
C SER A 432 -10.32 2.38 12.75
N ALA A 433 -11.08 1.73 13.64
CA ALA A 433 -12.43 2.20 13.99
C ALA A 433 -12.41 3.54 14.71
N GLY A 434 -11.51 3.72 15.68
CA GLY A 434 -11.36 4.99 16.41
C GLY A 434 -10.79 6.10 15.55
N THR A 435 -9.83 5.78 14.67
CA THR A 435 -9.29 6.72 13.69
C THR A 435 -10.38 7.21 12.74
N LEU A 436 -11.23 6.32 12.22
CA LEU A 436 -12.34 6.73 11.35
C LEU A 436 -13.34 7.63 12.09
N ARG A 437 -13.63 7.36 13.38
CA ARG A 437 -14.43 8.27 14.21
C ARG A 437 -13.79 9.66 14.34
N LEU A 438 -12.49 9.70 14.60
CA LEU A 438 -11.74 10.95 14.67
C LEU A 438 -11.85 11.74 13.36
N LEU A 439 -11.73 11.06 12.21
CA LEU A 439 -11.84 11.71 10.89
C LEU A 439 -13.25 12.22 10.59
N VAL A 440 -14.30 11.50 11.02
CA VAL A 440 -15.69 12.01 10.94
C VAL A 440 -15.87 13.26 11.82
N ALA A 441 -15.30 13.27 13.02
CA ALA A 441 -15.34 14.43 13.91
C ALA A 441 -14.57 15.64 13.33
N VAL A 442 -13.38 15.42 12.76
CA VAL A 442 -12.62 16.46 12.03
C VAL A 442 -13.41 16.95 10.81
N GLY A 443 -14.04 16.04 10.06
CA GLY A 443 -14.90 16.40 8.93
C GLY A 443 -16.11 17.26 9.30
N ALA A 444 -16.62 17.13 10.52
CA ALA A 444 -17.71 17.97 11.03
C ALA A 444 -17.31 19.46 11.20
N LEU A 445 -16.04 19.79 11.18
CA LEU A 445 -15.57 21.19 11.19
C LEU A 445 -16.00 21.94 9.91
N PHE A 446 -16.13 21.26 8.78
CA PHE A 446 -16.59 21.89 7.53
C PHE A 446 -18.05 22.37 7.60
N PRO A 447 -19.05 21.56 8.00
CA PRO A 447 -20.41 22.05 8.13
C PRO A 447 -20.56 23.06 9.29
N LEU A 448 -19.76 22.96 10.36
CA LEU A 448 -19.74 23.98 11.43
C LEU A 448 -19.24 25.33 10.90
N ALA A 449 -18.16 25.36 10.11
CA ALA A 449 -17.69 26.58 9.45
C ALA A 449 -18.73 27.13 8.46
N GLY A 450 -19.39 26.27 7.69
CA GLY A 450 -20.48 26.61 6.80
C GLY A 450 -21.70 27.20 7.56
N LEU A 451 -22.03 26.61 8.70
CA LEU A 451 -23.11 27.10 9.58
C LEU A 451 -22.82 28.51 10.14
N ALA A 452 -21.60 28.72 10.65
CA ALA A 452 -21.14 30.01 11.13
C ALA A 452 -21.20 31.08 10.03
N LEU A 453 -20.82 30.74 8.80
CA LEU A 453 -20.89 31.65 7.65
C LEU A 453 -22.34 31.94 7.25
N ALA A 454 -23.21 30.92 7.22
CA ALA A 454 -24.62 31.06 6.89
C ALA A 454 -25.37 31.90 7.94
N ALA A 455 -25.03 31.77 9.22
CA ALA A 455 -25.58 32.58 10.31
C ALA A 455 -25.20 34.06 10.15
N ARG A 456 -23.94 34.37 9.84
CA ARG A 456 -23.47 35.74 9.59
C ARG A 456 -24.16 36.39 8.39
N THR A 457 -24.45 35.62 7.34
CA THR A 457 -25.13 36.11 6.12
C THR A 457 -26.64 35.99 6.20
N ARG A 458 -27.23 35.57 7.32
CA ARG A 458 -28.65 35.36 7.58
C ARG A 458 -29.38 34.45 6.58
N HIS A 459 -28.67 33.50 5.96
CA HIS A 459 -29.25 32.52 5.02
C HIS A 459 -29.84 31.29 5.75
N ARG A 460 -31.08 31.40 6.24
CA ARG A 460 -31.79 30.39 7.04
C ARG A 460 -31.77 28.98 6.41
N ARG A 461 -32.04 28.84 5.10
CA ARG A 461 -32.05 27.54 4.42
C ARG A 461 -30.69 26.86 4.45
N ARG A 462 -29.58 27.60 4.30
CA ARG A 462 -28.24 27.06 4.39
C ARG A 462 -27.84 26.66 5.81
N ALA A 463 -28.24 27.53 6.76
CA ALA A 463 -28.02 27.20 8.16
C ALA A 463 -28.72 25.89 8.55
N ALA A 464 -29.98 25.70 8.10
CA ALA A 464 -30.71 24.45 8.32
C ALA A 464 -30.01 23.23 7.67
N LEU A 465 -29.51 23.36 6.43
CA LEU A 465 -28.76 22.28 5.76
C LEU A 465 -27.49 21.94 6.53
N TYR A 466 -26.68 22.92 6.92
CA TYR A 466 -25.46 22.66 7.68
C TYR A 466 -25.76 22.06 9.06
N ALA A 467 -26.81 22.53 9.75
CA ALA A 467 -27.25 21.94 11.01
C ALA A 467 -27.67 20.47 10.84
N ALA A 468 -28.41 20.16 9.76
CA ALA A 468 -28.76 18.78 9.43
C ALA A 468 -27.53 17.90 9.16
N ILE A 469 -26.50 18.41 8.47
CA ILE A 469 -25.27 17.68 8.23
C ILE A 469 -24.47 17.48 9.53
N VAL A 470 -24.43 18.48 10.42
CA VAL A 470 -23.83 18.32 11.76
C VAL A 470 -24.54 17.23 12.55
N ALA A 471 -25.91 17.24 12.55
CA ALA A 471 -26.68 16.18 13.19
C ALA A 471 -26.39 14.80 12.58
N ALA A 472 -26.30 14.71 11.25
CA ALA A 472 -25.90 13.46 10.56
C ALA A 472 -24.49 13.00 10.98
N SER A 473 -23.52 13.92 11.13
CA SER A 473 -22.18 13.59 11.64
C SER A 473 -22.24 13.00 13.04
N VAL A 474 -23.05 13.57 13.93
CA VAL A 474 -23.23 13.06 15.30
C VAL A 474 -23.87 11.66 15.29
N VAL A 475 -24.95 11.47 14.50
CA VAL A 475 -25.58 10.14 14.35
C VAL A 475 -24.58 9.13 13.82
N THR A 476 -23.77 9.51 12.83
CA THR A 476 -22.71 8.65 12.29
C THR A 476 -21.72 8.23 13.38
N LEU A 477 -21.22 9.19 14.17
CA LEU A 477 -20.26 8.90 15.26
C LEU A 477 -20.83 7.92 16.29
N LEU A 478 -22.12 8.04 16.61
CA LEU A 478 -22.80 7.16 17.57
C LEU A 478 -23.09 5.77 17.00
N SER A 479 -23.27 5.64 15.69
CA SER A 479 -23.60 4.36 15.02
C SER A 479 -22.39 3.55 14.59
N MET A 480 -21.17 4.06 14.68
CA MET A 480 -19.97 3.37 14.23
C MET A 480 -19.63 2.18 15.12
N PRO A 481 -19.19 1.05 14.52
CA PRO A 481 -18.84 -0.17 15.26
C PRO A 481 -17.60 0.04 16.15
N SER A 482 -17.48 -0.75 17.22
CA SER A 482 -16.22 -0.85 17.97
C SER A 482 -15.13 -1.53 17.12
N GLY A 483 -13.85 -1.37 17.51
CA GLY A 483 -12.75 -2.06 16.83
C GLY A 483 -12.90 -3.59 16.86
N ALA A 484 -13.31 -4.15 17.99
CA ALA A 484 -13.56 -5.58 18.12
C ALA A 484 -14.70 -6.05 17.19
N ALA A 485 -15.81 -5.30 17.09
CA ALA A 485 -16.92 -5.66 16.19
C ALA A 485 -16.51 -5.55 14.71
N LEU A 486 -15.74 -4.51 14.35
CA LEU A 486 -15.20 -4.31 13.01
C LEU A 486 -14.36 -5.51 12.56
N TRP A 487 -13.34 -5.85 13.37
CA TRP A 487 -12.41 -6.91 13.01
C TRP A 487 -13.02 -8.31 13.14
N ALA A 488 -13.91 -8.54 14.11
CA ALA A 488 -14.67 -9.79 14.17
C ALA A 488 -15.47 -10.02 12.88
N THR A 489 -16.21 -9.00 12.43
CA THR A 489 -16.99 -9.08 11.19
C THR A 489 -16.10 -9.40 9.98
N PHE A 490 -14.94 -8.75 9.84
CA PHE A 490 -14.01 -8.97 8.73
C PHE A 490 -13.20 -10.26 8.81
N HIS A 491 -13.42 -11.06 9.86
CA HIS A 491 -12.90 -12.42 9.99
C HIS A 491 -14.02 -13.47 10.13
N GLY A 492 -15.28 -13.11 9.79
CA GLY A 492 -16.43 -14.00 9.80
C GLY A 492 -16.78 -14.52 11.20
N ALA A 493 -16.64 -13.67 12.22
CA ALA A 493 -16.88 -14.00 13.62
C ALA A 493 -17.66 -12.90 14.34
N THR A 494 -17.94 -13.13 15.62
CA THR A 494 -18.51 -12.14 16.55
C THR A 494 -17.49 -11.81 17.64
N PRO A 495 -17.57 -10.63 18.31
CA PRO A 495 -16.57 -10.18 19.26
C PRO A 495 -16.10 -11.16 20.34
N PRO A 496 -16.96 -12.00 20.96
CA PRO A 496 -16.52 -12.97 21.97
C PRO A 496 -15.58 -14.06 21.45
N PHE A 497 -15.57 -14.28 20.12
CA PHE A 497 -14.76 -15.33 19.47
C PHE A 497 -13.50 -14.81 18.79
N VAL A 498 -13.08 -13.57 19.09
CA VAL A 498 -11.86 -12.99 18.57
C VAL A 498 -11.05 -12.30 19.65
N ASN A 499 -9.71 -12.42 19.55
CA ASN A 499 -8.75 -11.53 20.17
C ASN A 499 -8.19 -10.63 19.07
N VAL A 500 -8.12 -9.33 19.31
CA VAL A 500 -7.73 -8.35 18.30
C VAL A 500 -6.63 -7.45 18.83
N GLY A 501 -5.50 -7.45 18.15
CA GLY A 501 -4.44 -6.46 18.31
C GLY A 501 -4.28 -5.64 17.02
N GLU A 502 -4.18 -4.33 17.16
CA GLU A 502 -4.04 -3.42 16.02
C GLU A 502 -3.14 -2.24 16.39
N ASP A 503 -2.21 -1.91 15.49
CA ASP A 503 -1.44 -0.66 15.54
C ASP A 503 -1.05 -0.15 14.14
N GLY A 504 -0.10 0.77 14.07
CA GLY A 504 0.43 1.25 12.77
C GLY A 504 1.00 0.12 11.92
N SER A 505 1.66 -0.89 12.50
CA SER A 505 2.34 -1.97 11.78
C SER A 505 1.38 -2.96 11.10
N GLY A 506 0.19 -3.17 11.67
CA GLY A 506 -0.78 -4.11 11.09
C GLY A 506 -1.88 -4.52 12.06
N THR A 507 -2.58 -5.59 11.68
CA THR A 507 -3.65 -6.21 12.48
C THR A 507 -3.31 -7.67 12.75
N SER A 508 -3.43 -8.07 14.01
CA SER A 508 -3.41 -9.46 14.47
C SER A 508 -4.80 -9.84 14.96
N VAL A 509 -5.36 -10.89 14.42
CA VAL A 509 -6.69 -11.38 14.84
C VAL A 509 -6.62 -12.88 15.07
N LEU A 510 -6.94 -13.29 16.29
CA LEU A 510 -7.05 -14.69 16.67
C LEU A 510 -8.53 -15.05 16.73
N ARG A 511 -8.97 -15.94 15.83
CA ARG A 511 -10.37 -16.36 15.75
C ARG A 511 -10.55 -17.75 16.29
N THR A 512 -11.38 -17.89 17.35
CA THR A 512 -11.84 -19.19 17.84
C THR A 512 -12.80 -19.83 16.85
N VAL A 513 -12.56 -21.08 16.51
CA VAL A 513 -13.39 -21.85 15.56
C VAL A 513 -14.44 -22.62 16.36
N PRO A 514 -15.75 -22.34 16.17
CA PRO A 514 -16.81 -23.05 16.83
C PRO A 514 -16.80 -24.55 16.50
N GLY A 515 -17.05 -25.42 17.50
CA GLY A 515 -17.15 -26.87 17.32
C GLY A 515 -15.81 -27.63 17.33
N ARG A 516 -14.69 -26.96 17.35
CA ARG A 516 -13.36 -27.55 17.64
C ARG A 516 -12.85 -26.96 18.94
N GLU A 517 -12.87 -27.76 19.99
CA GLU A 517 -12.30 -27.33 21.29
C GLU A 517 -10.89 -27.88 21.47
N PRO A 518 -9.97 -26.99 21.81
CA PRO A 518 -9.93 -25.60 21.50
C PRO A 518 -9.20 -25.37 20.14
N GLY A 519 -9.80 -24.66 19.22
CA GLY A 519 -9.19 -24.35 17.92
C GLY A 519 -9.17 -22.85 17.68
N VAL A 520 -8.01 -22.30 17.34
CA VAL A 520 -7.83 -20.89 17.01
C VAL A 520 -7.08 -20.75 15.71
N VAL A 521 -7.62 -19.94 14.79
CA VAL A 521 -6.91 -19.51 13.56
C VAL A 521 -6.26 -18.17 13.83
N VAL A 522 -5.00 -18.06 13.47
CA VAL A 522 -4.22 -16.84 13.55
C VAL A 522 -4.23 -16.14 12.21
N PHE A 523 -4.66 -14.88 12.20
CA PHE A 523 -4.68 -14.01 11.03
C PHE A 523 -3.75 -12.82 11.21
N ALA A 524 -2.94 -12.55 10.18
CA ALA A 524 -2.08 -11.38 10.05
C ALA A 524 -2.54 -10.56 8.85
N ASN A 525 -2.96 -9.31 9.06
CA ASN A 525 -3.51 -8.44 8.01
C ASN A 525 -4.59 -9.12 7.14
N GLY A 526 -5.47 -9.92 7.78
CA GLY A 526 -6.57 -10.62 7.14
C GLY A 526 -6.22 -11.96 6.48
N VAL A 527 -4.94 -12.32 6.40
CA VAL A 527 -4.46 -13.59 5.84
C VAL A 527 -4.28 -14.61 6.94
N GLY A 528 -4.84 -15.81 6.78
CA GLY A 528 -4.62 -16.92 7.71
C GLY A 528 -3.17 -17.39 7.66
N GLN A 529 -2.51 -17.48 8.83
CA GLN A 529 -1.12 -17.88 8.94
C GLN A 529 -1.00 -19.33 9.43
N SER A 530 -1.52 -19.62 10.60
CA SER A 530 -1.36 -20.91 11.25
C SER A 530 -2.49 -21.18 12.26
N TRP A 531 -2.43 -22.32 12.92
CA TRP A 531 -3.45 -22.79 13.86
C TRP A 531 -2.85 -22.99 15.26
N ILE A 532 -3.73 -22.91 16.27
CA ILE A 532 -3.47 -23.40 17.61
C ILE A 532 -4.61 -24.42 17.91
N PRO A 533 -4.32 -25.65 18.39
CA PRO A 533 -3.05 -26.19 18.89
C PRO A 533 -2.03 -26.50 17.78
N TYR A 534 -0.77 -26.64 18.18
CA TYR A 534 0.37 -27.01 17.33
C TYR A 534 0.30 -28.47 16.87
N GLY A 535 1.17 -28.88 15.93
CA GLY A 535 1.26 -30.27 15.49
C GLY A 535 1.06 -30.47 13.98
N GLY A 536 1.27 -29.39 13.19
CA GLY A 536 1.19 -29.44 11.72
C GLY A 536 2.54 -29.28 11.03
N ILE A 537 2.50 -28.86 9.78
CA ILE A 537 3.69 -28.59 8.96
C ILE A 537 4.61 -27.54 9.61
N HIS A 538 4.05 -26.55 10.29
CA HIS A 538 4.83 -25.50 10.95
C HIS A 538 5.67 -26.07 12.09
N THR A 539 5.13 -27.00 12.88
CA THR A 539 5.93 -27.72 13.90
C THR A 539 7.12 -28.44 13.27
N VAL A 540 6.89 -29.12 12.12
CA VAL A 540 7.95 -29.85 11.42
C VAL A 540 8.99 -28.90 10.80
N LEU A 541 8.56 -27.76 10.24
CA LEU A 541 9.45 -26.73 9.71
C LEU A 541 10.48 -26.27 10.76
N GLY A 542 10.05 -26.10 12.00
CA GLY A 542 10.95 -25.77 13.10
C GLY A 542 11.77 -26.96 13.60
N ALA A 543 11.15 -28.11 13.83
CA ALA A 543 11.79 -29.28 14.45
C ALA A 543 12.81 -29.95 13.52
N LEU A 544 12.46 -30.15 12.23
CA LEU A 544 13.29 -30.95 11.33
C LEU A 544 14.73 -30.40 11.20
N PRO A 545 14.97 -29.09 10.88
CA PRO A 545 16.32 -28.55 10.84
C PRO A 545 17.04 -28.57 12.18
N ALA A 546 16.32 -28.34 13.28
CA ALA A 546 16.88 -28.34 14.62
C ALA A 546 17.46 -29.70 14.99
N PHE A 547 16.83 -30.80 14.55
CA PHE A 547 17.29 -32.15 14.83
C PHE A 547 18.20 -32.75 13.74
N ILE A 548 18.20 -32.19 12.52
CA ILE A 548 19.20 -32.50 11.47
C ILE A 548 20.56 -31.88 11.86
N HIS A 549 20.60 -30.63 12.26
CA HIS A 549 21.85 -29.97 12.65
C HIS A 549 22.50 -30.69 13.85
N PRO A 550 23.82 -31.05 13.78
CA PRO A 550 24.45 -31.85 14.83
C PRO A 550 24.45 -31.12 16.20
N HIS A 551 24.84 -29.87 16.25
CA HIS A 551 25.00 -29.07 17.48
C HIS A 551 24.59 -27.61 17.26
N PRO A 552 23.29 -27.29 17.09
CA PRO A 552 22.86 -25.90 16.88
C PRO A 552 22.89 -25.12 18.20
N ARG A 553 23.48 -23.93 18.20
CA ARG A 553 23.50 -23.00 19.35
C ARG A 553 22.64 -21.75 19.14
N SER A 554 22.51 -21.34 17.89
CA SER A 554 21.82 -20.09 17.53
C SER A 554 20.87 -20.30 16.38
N ALA A 555 19.67 -19.68 16.47
CA ALA A 555 18.69 -19.74 15.41
C ALA A 555 17.99 -18.40 15.22
N ALA A 556 17.58 -18.11 13.98
CA ALA A 556 16.67 -17.04 13.63
C ALA A 556 15.41 -17.62 12.97
N VAL A 557 14.24 -17.18 13.44
CA VAL A 557 12.92 -17.51 12.89
C VAL A 557 12.29 -16.23 12.37
N ILE A 558 11.94 -16.18 11.09
CA ILE A 558 11.34 -15.05 10.42
C ILE A 558 9.83 -15.25 10.32
N GLY A 559 9.09 -14.49 11.08
CA GLY A 559 7.64 -14.61 11.28
C GLY A 559 7.29 -15.39 12.56
N LEU A 560 6.39 -14.82 13.37
CA LEU A 560 5.89 -15.48 14.59
C LEU A 560 4.64 -16.33 14.29
N GLY A 561 3.70 -15.79 13.51
CA GLY A 561 2.43 -16.46 13.23
C GLY A 561 1.72 -16.89 14.53
N SER A 562 1.40 -18.17 14.67
CA SER A 562 0.89 -18.76 15.92
C SER A 562 2.00 -19.11 16.92
N GLY A 563 3.28 -19.07 16.49
CA GLY A 563 4.44 -19.55 17.25
C GLY A 563 4.73 -21.03 17.07
N ASP A 564 4.02 -21.76 16.20
CA ASP A 564 4.17 -23.21 16.02
C ASP A 564 5.57 -23.58 15.50
N THR A 565 6.08 -22.87 14.49
CA THR A 565 7.44 -23.09 13.95
C THR A 565 8.50 -22.79 15.02
N LEU A 566 8.32 -21.69 15.75
CA LEU A 566 9.21 -21.32 16.86
C LEU A 566 9.21 -22.39 17.98
N PHE A 567 8.02 -22.90 18.31
CA PHE A 567 7.85 -24.00 19.27
C PHE A 567 8.54 -25.28 18.80
N GLY A 568 8.35 -25.64 17.50
CA GLY A 568 9.00 -26.79 16.90
C GLY A 568 10.52 -26.71 17.00
N LEU A 569 11.11 -25.55 16.72
CA LEU A 569 12.55 -25.31 16.81
C LEU A 569 13.06 -25.30 18.27
N ALA A 570 12.33 -24.71 19.20
CA ALA A 570 12.70 -24.59 20.60
C ALA A 570 12.77 -25.94 21.35
N GLY A 571 12.17 -27.01 20.79
CA GLY A 571 12.32 -28.37 21.29
C GLY A 571 13.76 -28.88 21.34
N ARG A 572 14.67 -28.31 20.51
CA ARG A 572 16.09 -28.61 20.56
C ARG A 572 16.77 -27.88 21.73
N GLN A 573 17.12 -28.61 22.76
CA GLN A 573 17.62 -28.03 24.02
C GLN A 573 19.05 -27.49 23.97
N GLU A 574 19.81 -27.82 22.92
CA GLU A 574 21.15 -27.29 22.68
C GLU A 574 21.15 -25.85 22.15
N LEU A 575 20.01 -25.38 21.64
CA LEU A 575 19.87 -23.98 21.24
C LEU A 575 19.95 -23.08 22.47
N GLU A 576 20.93 -22.19 22.45
CA GLU A 576 21.20 -21.21 23.52
C GLU A 576 20.51 -19.87 23.24
N ARG A 577 20.35 -19.52 21.97
CA ARG A 577 19.77 -18.25 21.50
C ARG A 577 18.88 -18.47 20.30
N ILE A 578 17.61 -18.07 20.43
CA ILE A 578 16.63 -18.10 19.36
C ILE A 578 16.09 -16.67 19.18
N THR A 579 16.22 -16.11 17.98
CA THR A 579 15.67 -14.80 17.67
C THR A 579 14.46 -14.97 16.78
N CYS A 580 13.30 -14.59 17.25
CA CYS A 580 12.06 -14.56 16.47
C CYS A 580 11.77 -13.12 16.03
N VAL A 581 11.71 -12.89 14.71
CA VAL A 581 11.50 -11.55 14.15
C VAL A 581 10.10 -11.46 13.58
N GLU A 582 9.28 -10.54 14.10
CA GLU A 582 7.90 -10.33 13.68
C GLU A 582 7.68 -8.88 13.23
N ILE A 583 7.05 -8.70 12.08
CA ILE A 583 6.79 -7.37 11.51
C ILE A 583 5.51 -6.74 12.07
N ILE A 584 4.52 -7.55 12.44
CA ILE A 584 3.26 -7.11 13.03
C ILE A 584 3.43 -7.03 14.56
N ARG A 585 3.74 -5.83 15.04
CA ARG A 585 4.05 -5.60 16.45
C ARG A 585 2.97 -6.12 17.43
N PRO A 586 1.65 -5.94 17.18
CA PRO A 586 0.61 -6.45 18.09
C PRO A 586 0.50 -7.98 18.15
N GLN A 587 1.17 -8.74 17.26
CA GLN A 587 1.05 -10.20 17.19
C GLN A 587 1.38 -10.87 18.53
N LEU A 588 2.52 -10.52 19.12
CA LEU A 588 2.97 -11.11 20.38
C LEU A 588 2.00 -10.83 21.54
N ALA A 589 1.56 -9.58 21.65
CA ALA A 589 0.59 -9.19 22.68
C ALA A 589 -0.75 -9.91 22.51
N THR A 590 -1.26 -10.02 21.26
CA THR A 590 -2.52 -10.70 20.98
C THR A 590 -2.46 -12.19 21.31
N LEU A 591 -1.31 -12.84 21.11
CA LEU A 591 -1.08 -14.22 21.56
C LEU A 591 -1.04 -14.30 23.10
N GLY A 592 -0.45 -13.33 23.76
CA GLY A 592 -0.48 -13.21 25.22
C GLY A 592 -1.91 -13.09 25.77
N ASP A 593 -2.73 -12.22 25.15
CA ASP A 593 -4.15 -12.02 25.54
C ASP A 593 -4.99 -13.31 25.37
N LEU A 594 -4.61 -14.19 24.44
CA LEU A 594 -5.28 -15.48 24.28
C LEU A 594 -5.08 -16.35 25.52
N LEU A 595 -3.92 -16.29 26.19
CA LEU A 595 -3.63 -17.09 27.38
C LEU A 595 -4.54 -16.77 28.58
N GLU A 596 -5.12 -15.57 28.62
CA GLU A 596 -6.10 -15.22 29.65
C GLU A 596 -7.39 -16.06 29.52
N ARG A 597 -7.71 -16.47 28.28
CA ARG A 597 -8.91 -17.27 27.98
C ARG A 597 -8.60 -18.76 27.85
N TRP A 598 -7.46 -19.09 27.29
CA TRP A 598 -7.02 -20.45 27.04
C TRP A 598 -5.50 -20.59 27.18
N ARG A 599 -5.08 -21.14 28.31
CA ARG A 599 -3.66 -21.38 28.62
C ARG A 599 -3.11 -22.58 27.86
N TYR A 600 -3.01 -22.47 26.55
CA TYR A 600 -2.38 -23.49 25.73
C TYR A 600 -0.90 -23.64 26.07
N PRO A 601 -0.43 -24.85 26.53
CA PRO A 601 0.93 -24.99 27.07
C PRO A 601 2.04 -24.66 26.04
N GLY A 602 1.87 -24.99 24.76
CA GLY A 602 2.84 -24.67 23.71
C GLY A 602 3.06 -23.16 23.57
N LEU A 603 2.00 -22.36 23.67
CA LEU A 603 2.09 -20.91 23.65
C LEU A 603 2.73 -20.35 24.91
N VAL A 604 2.39 -20.91 26.09
CA VAL A 604 3.04 -20.55 27.36
C VAL A 604 4.56 -20.77 27.28
N GLU A 605 4.96 -21.88 26.69
CA GLU A 605 6.38 -22.25 26.52
C GLU A 605 7.13 -21.16 25.72
N ILE A 606 6.68 -20.83 24.51
CA ILE A 606 7.42 -19.90 23.64
C ILE A 606 7.41 -18.43 24.13
N LEU A 607 6.41 -18.05 24.91
CA LEU A 607 6.33 -16.71 25.45
C LEU A 607 7.20 -16.51 26.71
N ASN A 608 7.58 -17.62 27.38
CA ASN A 608 8.36 -17.59 28.62
C ASN A 608 9.75 -18.25 28.51
N ASP A 609 10.12 -18.79 27.37
CA ASP A 609 11.44 -19.41 27.19
C ASP A 609 12.53 -18.32 27.18
N PRO A 610 13.46 -18.30 28.15
CA PRO A 610 14.50 -17.27 28.25
C PRO A 610 15.49 -17.28 27.08
N ARG A 611 15.54 -18.36 26.29
CA ARG A 611 16.38 -18.46 25.10
C ARG A 611 15.82 -17.67 23.92
N ILE A 612 14.51 -17.34 23.93
CA ILE A 612 13.80 -16.71 22.83
C ILE A 612 13.77 -15.18 23.02
N ALA A 613 14.38 -14.49 22.07
CA ALA A 613 14.29 -13.04 21.94
C ALA A 613 13.26 -12.68 20.84
N HIS A 614 12.15 -12.05 21.23
CA HIS A 614 11.16 -11.52 20.31
C HIS A 614 11.59 -10.13 19.84
N VAL A 615 11.81 -9.97 18.52
CA VAL A 615 12.26 -8.72 17.89
C VAL A 615 11.19 -8.23 16.93
N TYR A 616 10.84 -6.95 17.01
CA TYR A 616 9.92 -6.32 16.08
C TYR A 616 10.66 -5.67 14.93
N GLY A 617 10.25 -5.98 13.70
CA GLY A 617 10.81 -5.39 12.50
C GLY A 617 10.79 -6.29 11.28
N ASP A 618 11.48 -5.82 10.24
CA ASP A 618 11.62 -6.55 8.98
C ASP A 618 12.68 -7.66 9.13
N GLY A 619 12.26 -8.91 8.86
CA GLY A 619 13.11 -10.10 9.02
C GLY A 619 14.32 -10.12 8.08
N ARG A 620 14.15 -9.65 6.83
CA ARG A 620 15.25 -9.56 5.86
C ARG A 620 16.32 -8.56 6.31
N MET A 621 15.88 -7.42 6.83
CA MET A 621 16.78 -6.41 7.39
C MET A 621 17.46 -6.89 8.66
N HIS A 622 16.76 -7.62 9.51
CA HIS A 622 17.34 -8.20 10.72
C HIS A 622 18.48 -9.17 10.37
N VAL A 623 18.23 -10.13 9.46
CA VAL A 623 19.28 -11.09 9.00
C VAL A 623 20.46 -10.35 8.38
N ARG A 624 20.20 -9.31 7.57
CA ARG A 624 21.25 -8.51 6.94
C ARG A 624 22.17 -7.80 7.93
N LEU A 625 21.59 -7.26 9.01
CA LEU A 625 22.30 -6.46 10.03
C LEU A 625 22.76 -7.30 11.22
N ALA A 626 22.48 -8.60 11.23
CA ALA A 626 22.88 -9.50 12.30
C ALA A 626 24.39 -9.42 12.53
N PRO A 627 24.84 -9.21 13.78
CA PRO A 627 26.27 -9.06 14.08
C PRO A 627 27.04 -10.39 13.96
N GLN A 628 26.34 -11.52 14.09
CA GLN A 628 26.91 -12.87 14.04
C GLN A 628 26.07 -13.76 13.13
N PRO A 629 26.69 -14.77 12.47
CA PRO A 629 25.97 -15.77 11.72
C PRO A 629 25.14 -16.67 12.64
N TYR A 630 24.17 -17.37 12.06
CA TYR A 630 23.28 -18.30 12.73
C TYR A 630 23.55 -19.76 12.31
N ASP A 631 23.36 -20.70 13.21
CA ASP A 631 23.40 -22.13 12.89
C ASP A 631 22.15 -22.58 12.14
N ILE A 632 21.00 -21.93 12.41
CA ILE A 632 19.75 -22.18 11.70
C ILE A 632 19.08 -20.84 11.38
N ILE A 633 18.69 -20.65 10.11
CA ILE A 633 17.80 -19.56 9.70
C ILE A 633 16.58 -20.18 9.05
N GLU A 634 15.43 -19.95 9.65
CA GLU A 634 14.14 -20.44 9.19
C GLU A 634 13.25 -19.29 8.76
N ALA A 635 12.56 -19.43 7.63
CA ALA A 635 11.60 -18.46 7.11
C ALA A 635 10.30 -19.16 6.71
N ASP A 636 9.27 -18.97 7.54
CA ASP A 636 7.89 -19.43 7.33
C ASP A 636 6.95 -18.22 7.41
N ALA A 637 7.24 -17.20 6.60
CA ALA A 637 6.70 -15.89 6.89
C ALA A 637 5.42 -15.55 6.15
N LEU A 638 5.29 -15.88 4.86
CA LEU A 638 4.21 -15.35 4.03
C LEU A 638 3.78 -16.33 2.94
N ARG A 639 2.50 -16.23 2.54
CA ARG A 639 2.04 -16.89 1.31
C ARG A 639 2.62 -16.21 0.08
N PRO A 640 2.97 -16.96 -0.98
CA PRO A 640 3.57 -16.39 -2.19
C PRO A 640 2.76 -15.27 -2.85
N THR A 641 1.42 -15.32 -2.73
CA THR A 641 0.50 -14.30 -3.27
C THR A 641 0.35 -13.05 -2.40
N SER A 642 0.88 -13.06 -1.19
CA SER A 642 0.83 -11.90 -0.30
C SER A 642 1.68 -10.76 -0.85
N ALA A 643 1.24 -9.53 -0.65
CA ALA A 643 2.02 -8.36 -1.01
C ALA A 643 3.40 -8.40 -0.33
N TYR A 644 4.44 -8.15 -1.09
CA TYR A 644 5.85 -8.17 -0.67
C TYR A 644 6.42 -9.55 -0.30
N SER A 645 5.71 -10.64 -0.57
CA SER A 645 6.24 -12.00 -0.34
C SER A 645 7.52 -12.27 -1.15
N GLY A 646 7.65 -11.67 -2.32
CA GLY A 646 8.86 -11.76 -3.15
C GLY A 646 10.14 -11.34 -2.44
N LEU A 647 10.05 -10.49 -1.41
CA LEU A 647 11.21 -10.09 -0.59
C LEU A 647 11.79 -11.24 0.25
N LEU A 648 10.99 -12.28 0.51
CA LEU A 648 11.37 -13.45 1.31
C LEU A 648 11.51 -14.74 0.48
N TYR A 649 11.28 -14.67 -0.85
CA TYR A 649 11.36 -15.81 -1.76
C TYR A 649 12.22 -15.53 -3.00
N SER A 650 13.02 -14.44 -2.99
CA SER A 650 13.93 -14.12 -4.09
C SER A 650 15.30 -14.77 -3.96
N ASP A 651 16.00 -14.88 -5.08
CA ASP A 651 17.40 -15.30 -5.15
C ASP A 651 18.31 -14.43 -4.28
N ALA A 652 18.10 -13.13 -4.25
CA ALA A 652 18.85 -12.18 -3.42
C ALA A 652 18.61 -12.41 -1.92
N TYR A 653 17.38 -12.75 -1.52
CA TYR A 653 17.08 -13.08 -0.13
C TYR A 653 17.71 -14.40 0.31
N PHE A 654 17.58 -15.45 -0.49
CA PHE A 654 18.20 -16.72 -0.18
C PHE A 654 19.74 -16.63 -0.20
N SER A 655 20.32 -15.80 -1.07
CA SER A 655 21.76 -15.49 -1.02
C SER A 655 22.15 -14.78 0.28
N LEU A 656 21.35 -13.81 0.73
CA LEU A 656 21.56 -13.14 2.02
C LEU A 656 21.53 -14.14 3.18
N ILE A 657 20.56 -15.06 3.21
CA ILE A 657 20.49 -16.11 4.24
C ILE A 657 21.75 -16.99 4.17
N ARG A 658 22.09 -17.49 2.98
CA ARG A 658 23.28 -18.32 2.76
C ARG A 658 24.56 -17.68 3.31
N ASP A 659 24.71 -16.37 3.07
CA ASP A 659 25.90 -15.62 3.49
C ASP A 659 25.92 -15.30 5.00
N ARG A 660 24.79 -15.54 5.70
CA ARG A 660 24.63 -15.37 7.14
C ARG A 660 24.56 -16.67 7.94
N LEU A 661 24.75 -17.80 7.27
CA LEU A 661 24.90 -19.09 7.95
C LEU A 661 26.28 -19.23 8.59
N ALA A 662 26.32 -19.77 9.78
CA ALA A 662 27.55 -20.29 10.41
C ALA A 662 28.11 -21.47 9.59
N PRO A 663 29.38 -21.84 9.78
CA PRO A 663 29.93 -23.06 9.15
C PRO A 663 29.08 -24.28 9.52
N GLY A 664 28.58 -25.01 8.52
CA GLY A 664 27.65 -26.13 8.69
C GLY A 664 26.22 -25.76 9.01
N GLY A 665 25.91 -24.47 9.04
CA GLY A 665 24.56 -23.95 9.32
C GLY A 665 23.55 -24.31 8.24
N LEU A 666 22.27 -24.33 8.62
CA LEU A 666 21.12 -24.70 7.81
C LEU A 666 20.18 -23.52 7.57
N ALA A 667 19.86 -23.29 6.31
CA ALA A 667 18.72 -22.47 5.91
C ALA A 667 17.51 -23.35 5.68
N VAL A 668 16.34 -22.92 6.13
CA VAL A 668 15.10 -23.67 5.95
C VAL A 668 14.02 -22.75 5.42
N SER A 669 13.23 -23.24 4.48
CA SER A 669 12.08 -22.52 3.96
C SER A 669 10.93 -23.46 3.64
N TRP A 670 9.72 -22.98 3.89
CA TRP A 670 8.56 -23.54 3.24
C TRP A 670 8.66 -23.33 1.72
N SER A 671 8.29 -24.34 0.95
CA SER A 671 8.39 -24.34 -0.52
C SER A 671 7.01 -24.55 -1.14
N PRO A 672 6.15 -23.51 -1.13
CA PRO A 672 4.76 -23.61 -1.56
C PRO A 672 4.57 -23.70 -3.08
N THR A 673 5.58 -23.32 -3.86
CA THR A 673 5.53 -23.31 -5.33
C THR A 673 6.79 -23.90 -5.93
N ALA A 674 6.68 -24.43 -7.16
CA ALA A 674 7.85 -24.90 -7.90
C ALA A 674 8.91 -23.79 -8.08
N ARG A 675 8.48 -22.53 -8.23
CA ARG A 675 9.40 -21.42 -8.42
C ARG A 675 10.16 -21.05 -7.14
N VAL A 676 9.52 -21.10 -5.97
CA VAL A 676 10.22 -20.95 -4.69
C VAL A 676 11.24 -22.05 -4.52
N HIS A 677 10.86 -23.30 -4.81
CA HIS A 677 11.78 -24.45 -4.84
C HIS A 677 12.98 -24.20 -5.76
N ASN A 678 12.72 -23.83 -7.01
CA ASN A 678 13.77 -23.56 -8.00
C ASN A 678 14.72 -22.46 -7.53
N THR A 679 14.15 -21.37 -6.98
CA THR A 679 14.93 -20.23 -6.47
C THR A 679 15.85 -20.67 -5.34
N PHE A 680 15.34 -21.46 -4.39
CA PHE A 680 16.12 -21.97 -3.27
C PHE A 680 17.24 -22.90 -3.76
N VAL A 681 16.91 -23.89 -4.61
CA VAL A 681 17.89 -24.84 -5.18
C VAL A 681 18.95 -24.13 -6.02
N SER A 682 18.62 -23.04 -6.73
CA SER A 682 19.59 -22.29 -7.53
C SER A 682 20.64 -21.56 -6.69
N VAL A 683 20.35 -21.26 -5.41
CA VAL A 683 21.22 -20.44 -4.55
C VAL A 683 22.12 -21.29 -3.64
N PHE A 684 21.58 -22.33 -3.02
CA PHE A 684 22.37 -23.13 -2.06
C PHE A 684 23.17 -24.21 -2.73
N PRO A 685 24.50 -24.36 -2.43
CA PRO A 685 25.31 -25.40 -3.01
C PRO A 685 24.86 -26.82 -2.62
N HIS A 686 24.39 -26.99 -1.38
CA HIS A 686 23.85 -28.25 -0.89
C HIS A 686 22.41 -28.08 -0.47
N VAL A 687 21.52 -28.93 -1.00
CA VAL A 687 20.07 -28.86 -0.69
C VAL A 687 19.50 -30.23 -0.44
N VAL A 688 18.70 -30.38 0.60
CA VAL A 688 17.81 -31.50 0.85
C VAL A 688 16.36 -31.00 0.70
N SER A 689 15.62 -31.57 -0.23
CA SER A 689 14.25 -31.19 -0.53
C SER A 689 13.26 -32.30 -0.30
N TYR A 690 12.23 -32.01 0.49
CA TYR A 690 11.05 -32.86 0.69
C TYR A 690 9.85 -32.40 -0.16
N GLY A 691 10.07 -31.44 -1.06
CA GLY A 691 9.04 -30.81 -1.89
C GLY A 691 8.45 -29.56 -1.21
N ASP A 692 7.74 -29.75 -0.13
CA ASP A 692 7.11 -28.67 0.67
C ASP A 692 8.06 -28.02 1.68
N ILE A 693 9.13 -28.71 2.09
CA ILE A 693 10.22 -28.18 2.93
C ILE A 693 11.54 -28.33 2.19
N VAL A 694 12.32 -27.25 2.15
CA VAL A 694 13.67 -27.23 1.57
C VAL A 694 14.67 -26.79 2.62
N ILE A 695 15.81 -27.50 2.68
CA ILE A 695 16.91 -27.26 3.61
C ILE A 695 18.18 -27.05 2.81
N GLY A 696 18.87 -25.94 2.99
CA GLY A 696 20.08 -25.56 2.27
C GLY A 696 21.24 -25.29 3.20
N SER A 697 22.46 -25.51 2.70
CA SER A 697 23.69 -25.23 3.44
C SER A 697 24.85 -24.89 2.50
N ASN A 698 25.88 -24.22 3.04
CA ASN A 698 27.13 -23.98 2.38
C ASN A 698 28.04 -25.23 2.36
N GLN A 699 27.77 -26.23 3.21
CA GLN A 699 28.51 -27.46 3.37
C GLN A 699 27.59 -28.65 3.17
N PRO A 700 28.14 -29.85 2.89
CA PRO A 700 27.35 -31.08 2.80
C PRO A 700 26.48 -31.28 4.04
N ILE A 701 25.17 -31.47 3.83
CA ILE A 701 24.23 -31.70 4.92
C ILE A 701 24.35 -33.13 5.36
N ALA A 702 24.83 -33.33 6.60
CA ALA A 702 24.93 -34.66 7.20
C ALA A 702 23.53 -35.15 7.60
N PHE A 703 22.76 -35.61 6.60
CA PHE A 703 21.41 -36.12 6.83
C PHE A 703 21.46 -37.62 7.13
N ASP A 704 21.18 -37.97 8.39
CA ASP A 704 21.02 -39.35 8.86
C ASP A 704 19.71 -39.45 9.67
N ALA A 705 18.75 -40.15 9.12
CA ALA A 705 17.41 -40.30 9.73
C ALA A 705 17.47 -40.91 11.15
N ASP A 706 18.40 -41.89 11.37
CA ASP A 706 18.53 -42.52 12.68
C ASP A 706 19.15 -41.57 13.71
N SER A 707 20.05 -40.71 13.30
CA SER A 707 20.58 -39.65 14.16
C SER A 707 19.53 -38.63 14.54
N VAL A 708 18.66 -38.24 13.60
CA VAL A 708 17.49 -37.35 13.90
C VAL A 708 16.57 -38.03 14.91
N ARG A 709 16.22 -39.30 14.71
CA ARG A 709 15.41 -40.08 15.64
C ARG A 709 16.04 -40.17 17.02
N ARG A 710 17.31 -40.47 17.13
CA ARG A 710 18.05 -40.54 18.40
C ARG A 710 17.99 -39.21 19.15
N ARG A 711 18.21 -38.09 18.46
CA ARG A 711 18.15 -36.75 19.06
C ARG A 711 16.71 -36.38 19.52
N LEU A 712 15.68 -36.78 18.80
CA LEU A 712 14.29 -36.64 19.20
C LEU A 712 13.93 -37.49 20.42
N GLN A 713 14.66 -38.58 20.73
CA GLN A 713 14.45 -39.36 21.94
C GLN A 713 15.06 -38.72 23.20
N ASP A 714 15.74 -37.57 23.10
CA ASP A 714 16.17 -36.82 24.29
C ASP A 714 14.97 -36.59 25.20
N PRO A 715 15.05 -36.95 26.50
CA PRO A 715 13.94 -36.80 27.43
C PRO A 715 13.43 -35.35 27.55
N ARG A 716 14.31 -34.37 27.42
CA ARG A 716 13.95 -32.93 27.49
C ARG A 716 13.19 -32.53 26.24
N ALA A 717 13.64 -32.93 25.04
CA ALA A 717 12.94 -32.68 23.79
C ALA A 717 11.55 -33.33 23.80
N ARG A 718 11.46 -34.61 24.21
CA ARG A 718 10.16 -35.31 24.32
C ARG A 718 9.22 -34.61 25.30
N SER A 719 9.74 -34.21 26.46
CA SER A 719 8.95 -33.48 27.47
C SER A 719 8.44 -32.14 26.92
N HIS A 720 9.25 -31.42 26.15
CA HIS A 720 8.86 -30.15 25.52
C HIS A 720 7.62 -30.34 24.61
N TYR A 721 7.67 -31.26 23.66
CA TYR A 721 6.56 -31.51 22.76
C TYR A 721 5.32 -32.09 23.45
N ALA A 722 5.53 -33.04 24.39
CA ALA A 722 4.45 -33.68 25.14
C ALA A 722 3.66 -32.68 25.99
N ARG A 723 4.29 -31.66 26.55
CA ARG A 723 3.59 -30.58 27.30
C ARG A 723 2.58 -29.83 26.44
N ALA A 724 2.82 -29.69 25.16
CA ALA A 724 1.90 -29.05 24.23
C ALA A 724 0.95 -30.05 23.53
N PHE A 725 0.92 -31.30 23.96
CA PHE A 725 0.15 -32.40 23.34
C PHE A 725 0.57 -32.70 21.89
N VAL A 726 1.81 -32.39 21.53
CA VAL A 726 2.37 -32.67 20.21
C VAL A 726 3.13 -33.99 20.23
N ASP A 727 2.70 -34.96 19.43
CA ASP A 727 3.44 -36.18 19.18
C ASP A 727 4.43 -35.94 18.02
N ILE A 728 5.63 -35.46 18.35
CA ILE A 728 6.64 -35.06 17.37
C ILE A 728 7.22 -36.24 16.58
N GLY A 729 7.25 -37.44 17.19
CA GLY A 729 7.83 -38.65 16.56
C GLY A 729 7.17 -38.95 15.21
N PRO A 730 5.87 -39.29 15.17
CA PRO A 730 5.17 -39.56 13.91
C PRO A 730 5.20 -38.41 12.90
N LEU A 731 5.17 -37.15 13.37
CA LEU A 731 5.23 -35.98 12.49
C LEU A 731 6.57 -35.92 11.71
N VAL A 732 7.68 -36.05 12.42
CA VAL A 732 9.02 -36.04 11.81
C VAL A 732 9.27 -37.35 11.03
N ASP A 733 8.89 -38.51 11.55
CA ASP A 733 9.00 -39.78 10.87
C ASP A 733 8.27 -39.80 9.53
N GLY A 734 7.13 -39.11 9.41
CA GLY A 734 6.43 -38.93 8.14
C GLY A 734 7.29 -38.25 7.07
N TYR A 735 8.20 -37.36 7.45
CA TYR A 735 9.19 -36.76 6.53
C TYR A 735 10.40 -37.63 6.34
N LEU A 736 10.93 -38.21 7.41
CA LEU A 736 12.10 -39.10 7.34
C LEU A 736 11.86 -40.38 6.51
N ALA A 737 10.62 -40.82 6.39
CA ALA A 737 10.20 -41.94 5.55
C ALA A 737 10.16 -41.60 4.05
N ARG A 738 10.09 -40.31 3.70
CA ARG A 738 10.16 -39.88 2.30
C ARG A 738 11.60 -39.93 1.81
N THR A 739 11.82 -40.27 0.55
CA THR A 739 13.15 -40.15 -0.07
C THR A 739 13.34 -38.69 -0.49
N PRO A 740 14.20 -37.90 0.18
CA PRO A 740 14.41 -36.53 -0.20
C PRO A 740 15.18 -36.45 -1.53
N ARG A 741 14.93 -35.39 -2.28
CA ARG A 741 15.80 -35.00 -3.39
C ARG A 741 17.02 -34.27 -2.82
N VAL A 742 18.21 -34.75 -3.12
CA VAL A 742 19.46 -34.16 -2.65
C VAL A 742 20.17 -33.51 -3.84
N PHE A 743 20.67 -32.32 -3.65
CA PHE A 743 21.42 -31.58 -4.66
C PHE A 743 22.80 -31.19 -4.11
N GLY A 744 23.83 -31.44 -4.87
CA GLY A 744 25.20 -31.04 -4.61
C GLY A 744 25.63 -29.81 -5.45
N PRO A 745 26.85 -29.29 -5.23
CA PRO A 745 27.34 -28.08 -5.91
C PRO A 745 27.59 -28.27 -7.42
N HIS A 746 27.71 -29.53 -7.89
CA HIS A 746 28.01 -29.87 -9.29
C HIS A 746 26.80 -30.41 -10.04
N ASP A 747 25.64 -30.49 -9.41
CA ASP A 747 24.44 -31.00 -10.05
C ASP A 747 23.92 -30.01 -11.10
N ASP A 748 23.41 -30.54 -12.23
CA ASP A 748 22.80 -29.73 -13.25
C ASP A 748 21.52 -29.06 -12.72
N ARG A 749 21.51 -27.74 -12.75
CA ARG A 749 20.39 -26.89 -12.29
C ARG A 749 19.69 -26.13 -13.43
N SER A 750 20.01 -26.48 -14.67
CA SER A 750 19.42 -25.83 -15.86
C SER A 750 17.88 -25.91 -15.87
N ALA A 751 17.31 -27.00 -15.32
CA ALA A 751 15.86 -27.16 -15.18
C ALA A 751 15.21 -26.19 -14.17
N PHE A 752 15.99 -25.55 -13.31
CA PHE A 752 15.52 -24.63 -12.27
C PHE A 752 15.69 -23.14 -12.63
N ALA A 753 15.69 -22.81 -13.94
CA ALA A 753 15.91 -21.43 -14.43
C ALA A 753 14.74 -20.48 -14.15
N ASP A 754 13.51 -20.98 -13.96
CA ASP A 754 12.37 -20.14 -13.61
C ASP A 754 12.36 -19.86 -12.11
N ILE A 755 12.89 -18.68 -11.73
CA ILE A 755 13.10 -18.23 -10.35
C ILE A 755 12.41 -16.92 -10.06
N ASN A 756 12.23 -16.63 -8.78
CA ASN A 756 11.87 -15.31 -8.28
C ASN A 756 13.12 -14.46 -8.05
N THR A 757 13.08 -13.21 -8.51
CA THR A 757 14.12 -12.20 -8.21
C THR A 757 13.48 -10.99 -7.53
N ASP A 758 14.26 -10.18 -6.83
CA ASP A 758 13.77 -8.94 -6.22
C ASP A 758 13.12 -7.99 -7.24
N LEU A 759 13.66 -7.94 -8.46
CA LEU A 759 13.13 -7.09 -9.53
C LEU A 759 11.98 -7.73 -10.30
N PHE A 760 11.80 -9.04 -10.18
CA PHE A 760 10.69 -9.77 -10.77
C PHE A 760 10.20 -10.90 -9.85
N PRO A 761 9.44 -10.57 -8.79
CA PRO A 761 8.83 -11.56 -7.90
C PRO A 761 7.60 -12.18 -8.57
N LYS A 762 7.81 -13.12 -9.48
CA LYS A 762 6.78 -13.68 -10.36
C LYS A 762 5.63 -14.33 -9.59
N ASP A 763 5.92 -15.04 -8.49
CA ASP A 763 4.92 -15.74 -7.70
C ASP A 763 3.96 -14.77 -7.00
N GLU A 764 4.42 -13.57 -6.67
CA GLU A 764 3.58 -12.55 -6.05
C GLU A 764 2.43 -12.10 -6.97
N PHE A 765 2.67 -12.10 -8.29
CA PHE A 765 1.71 -11.68 -9.29
C PHE A 765 1.01 -12.83 -10.02
N SER A 766 1.63 -14.01 -10.06
CA SER A 766 1.16 -15.13 -10.87
C SER A 766 1.54 -16.48 -10.27
N VAL A 767 0.92 -16.83 -9.13
CA VAL A 767 1.13 -18.17 -8.55
C VAL A 767 0.40 -19.20 -9.42
N PRO A 768 1.09 -20.19 -9.98
CA PRO A 768 0.43 -21.39 -10.47
C PRO A 768 -0.20 -22.10 -9.27
N LEU A 769 -1.48 -22.45 -9.35
CA LEU A 769 -2.11 -23.36 -8.41
C LEU A 769 -1.22 -24.61 -8.25
N LYS A 770 -1.09 -25.09 -7.02
CA LYS A 770 -0.35 -26.30 -6.69
C LYS A 770 -0.63 -27.42 -7.67
N THR A 771 0.38 -27.84 -8.38
CA THR A 771 0.45 -29.20 -8.92
C THR A 771 1.15 -30.03 -7.85
N HIS A 772 0.40 -30.54 -6.90
CA HIS A 772 0.84 -31.65 -6.07
C HIS A 772 0.41 -32.93 -6.71
#